data_b2060905b356a57dabb013e8a80a7d33
#
_entry.id   b2060905b356a57dabb013e8a80a7d33
#
_cell.length_a   1.000
_cell.length_b   1.000
_cell.length_c   1.000
_cell.angle_alpha   90.00
_cell.angle_beta   90.00
_cell.angle_gamma   90.00
#
_symmetry.space_group_name_H-M   'P 1'
#
loop_
_entity.id
_entity.type
_entity.pdbx_description
1 polymer ?
#
loop_
_entity_poly.entity_id
_entity_poly.type
_entity_poly.pdbx_seq_one_letter_code
_entity_poly.pdbx_strand_id
1 'polypeptide(L)'
;MKISTKSAILLAITAIVSLGASAMRKEAYDRSRIFWDTDTKKTLFSNGNYARMIQLHDGRLMVAAENGGIHVIYSSDGGKSWTPSQLIAPNPANVAECVPDLLQLTDGTIIVGYNPRPHQPYSTDRRFGIRCRRSTDNGTTWSDEIFIFDAQHTFADGCWEPSFLELPSGELQCYFANENDFTSTNEQCISMCRSFDKGITWSAPVRISYRQWTRDGMPVPILTPDGSEIVVIIEDNGWPGSSGFIATTVRCPIEENWTGAVVDGTSPRRNKIFATEPPASHAAGAPYLRILPSGETVASYQGNDNRNSTNMDVMNMSVLVGDSHARNFKGMTQPFNIASNEHSLWNSVAVVDTGTVVALGSIGQAGSGGNRIDMIKGYPRKNLIANFGTPTIDGAASGDTWTYPKGYQIILGHENNTRRTMDFLYDDEYLYFTAMCIDRDIIDDKPDNDGVFLYLDMVNACDVYPRNGMYQFFFDVNGTVTMKHGADLEGYDAGKWIANDAADFAGVKYEIKKALSYYRIEAAIPWSVLGEAQAPKSRLMRADVSVRNRHESTIEYATIVDTENTSSKPNSWSWMGLLLMGADSHVATTASGDSLNIACPGNGLVKISSRHDLSGVELFSFDGTLINQLKPSGNECTIDTCNHVGGIVRVSFADGGSLCRKILLSQ
;
A
#
# COMPACT_ATOMS: atom_id res chain seq x y z
N MET A 1 52.88 33.51 -18.14
CA MET A 1 52.65 32.95 -16.84
C MET A 1 52.35 31.45 -17.01
N LYS A 2 53.33 30.60 -16.72
CA LYS A 2 53.17 29.14 -16.88
C LYS A 2 52.53 28.59 -15.61
N ILE A 3 51.27 28.22 -15.67
CA ILE A 3 50.61 27.48 -14.59
C ILE A 3 51.16 26.07 -14.62
N SER A 4 51.74 25.61 -13.51
CA SER A 4 52.37 24.29 -13.46
C SER A 4 51.34 23.18 -13.54
N THR A 5 51.64 22.16 -14.31
CA THR A 5 50.81 20.94 -14.52
C THR A 5 50.40 20.23 -13.23
N LYS A 6 51.14 20.47 -12.13
CA LYS A 6 50.80 19.91 -10.81
C LYS A 6 49.56 20.58 -10.15
N SER A 7 49.36 21.88 -10.36
CA SER A 7 48.19 22.58 -9.84
C SER A 7 46.89 22.24 -10.56
N ALA A 8 46.97 21.94 -11.88
CA ALA A 8 45.81 21.51 -12.66
C ALA A 8 45.36 20.08 -12.31
N ILE A 9 46.30 19.19 -11.96
CA ILE A 9 45.98 17.82 -11.52
C ILE A 9 45.35 17.82 -10.13
N LEU A 10 45.85 18.71 -9.23
CA LEU A 10 45.24 18.82 -7.88
C LEU A 10 43.84 19.41 -7.91
N LEU A 11 43.57 20.39 -8.80
CA LEU A 11 42.20 20.92 -8.98
C LEU A 11 41.26 19.90 -9.62
N ALA A 12 41.75 19.08 -10.56
CA ALA A 12 40.94 18.02 -11.18
C ALA A 12 40.65 16.89 -10.20
N ILE A 13 41.58 16.54 -9.32
CA ILE A 13 41.35 15.51 -8.29
C ILE A 13 40.38 16.05 -7.20
N THR A 14 40.45 17.30 -6.82
CA THR A 14 39.51 17.91 -5.87
C THR A 14 38.11 18.04 -6.46
N ALA A 15 38.00 18.34 -7.76
CA ALA A 15 36.71 18.39 -8.45
C ALA A 15 36.09 16.98 -8.65
N ILE A 16 36.92 15.96 -8.89
CA ILE A 16 36.45 14.57 -9.01
C ILE A 16 36.03 14.00 -7.65
N VAL A 17 36.73 14.36 -6.57
CA VAL A 17 36.36 13.93 -5.21
C VAL A 17 35.06 14.64 -4.75
N SER A 18 34.87 15.93 -5.11
CA SER A 18 33.62 16.63 -4.78
C SER A 18 32.41 16.20 -5.61
N LEU A 19 32.62 15.68 -6.83
CA LEU A 19 31.57 15.07 -7.64
C LEU A 19 31.23 13.64 -7.18
N GLY A 20 32.17 12.92 -6.55
CA GLY A 20 31.94 11.61 -5.96
C GLY A 20 31.18 11.65 -4.63
N ALA A 21 31.37 12.70 -3.84
CA ALA A 21 30.73 12.87 -2.53
C ALA A 21 29.22 13.19 -2.63
N SER A 22 28.78 13.84 -3.73
CA SER A 22 27.37 14.16 -3.98
C SER A 22 26.53 12.93 -4.40
N ALA A 23 27.17 11.79 -4.72
CA ALA A 23 26.47 10.60 -5.22
C ALA A 23 26.01 9.63 -4.14
N MET A 24 26.34 9.85 -2.86
CA MET A 24 26.02 8.93 -1.76
C MET A 24 24.69 9.24 -1.04
N ARG A 25 24.20 10.48 -1.10
CA ARG A 25 22.88 10.81 -0.56
C ARG A 25 21.82 10.26 -1.51
N LYS A 26 20.99 9.36 -1.00
CA LYS A 26 19.86 8.84 -1.73
C LYS A 26 18.64 9.73 -1.50
N GLU A 27 17.73 9.72 -2.45
CA GLU A 27 16.44 10.37 -2.31
C GLU A 27 15.67 9.70 -1.17
N ALA A 28 15.09 10.50 -0.29
CA ALA A 28 14.29 10.02 0.81
C ALA A 28 13.13 9.15 0.31
N TYR A 29 12.85 8.07 1.03
CA TYR A 29 11.66 7.26 0.74
C TYR A 29 10.40 8.11 0.94
N ASP A 30 9.57 8.18 -0.09
CA ASP A 30 8.46 9.12 -0.23
C ASP A 30 7.09 8.46 -0.48
N ARG A 31 6.98 7.14 -0.34
CA ARG A 31 5.75 6.37 -0.57
C ARG A 31 5.20 5.80 0.73
N SER A 32 3.90 5.49 0.71
CA SER A 32 3.31 4.70 1.79
C SER A 32 3.90 3.29 1.81
N ARG A 33 4.03 2.72 3.00
CA ARG A 33 4.28 1.30 3.24
C ARG A 33 3.00 0.64 3.74
N ILE A 34 2.76 -0.60 3.36
CA ILE A 34 1.57 -1.33 3.78
C ILE A 34 1.97 -2.30 4.89
N PHE A 35 1.35 -2.13 6.05
CA PHE A 35 1.53 -3.00 7.21
C PHE A 35 0.38 -4.00 7.26
N TRP A 36 0.67 -5.27 7.03
CA TRP A 36 -0.32 -6.34 6.98
C TRP A 36 -0.67 -6.83 8.37
N ASP A 37 -1.97 -6.85 8.69
CA ASP A 37 -2.49 -7.31 9.98
C ASP A 37 -2.88 -8.78 9.91
N THR A 38 -1.99 -9.65 10.39
CA THR A 38 -2.17 -11.10 10.36
C THR A 38 -3.38 -11.59 11.16
N ASP A 39 -3.85 -10.83 12.15
CA ASP A 39 -5.08 -11.16 12.91
C ASP A 39 -6.35 -11.00 12.06
N THR A 40 -6.26 -10.31 10.93
CA THR A 40 -7.38 -10.12 10.00
C THR A 40 -7.44 -11.16 8.90
N LYS A 41 -6.43 -12.05 8.83
CA LYS A 41 -6.42 -13.10 7.82
C LYS A 41 -7.64 -14.01 7.96
N LYS A 42 -8.28 -14.28 6.83
CA LYS A 42 -9.47 -15.12 6.78
C LYS A 42 -9.59 -15.86 5.46
N THR A 43 -9.94 -17.14 5.53
CA THR A 43 -10.35 -17.92 4.36
C THR A 43 -11.79 -17.60 4.02
N LEU A 44 -12.01 -17.08 2.82
CA LEU A 44 -13.33 -16.72 2.29
C LEU A 44 -14.02 -17.91 1.59
N PHE A 45 -13.22 -18.66 0.83
CA PHE A 45 -13.65 -19.87 0.14
C PHE A 45 -12.63 -20.98 0.37
N SER A 46 -13.09 -22.16 0.77
CA SER A 46 -12.21 -23.32 0.95
C SER A 46 -11.75 -23.93 -0.38
N ASN A 47 -12.43 -23.58 -1.48
CA ASN A 47 -12.06 -23.92 -2.85
C ASN A 47 -12.49 -22.77 -3.76
N GLY A 48 -11.59 -22.32 -4.65
CA GLY A 48 -11.89 -21.26 -5.61
C GLY A 48 -10.66 -20.50 -6.06
N ASN A 49 -10.85 -19.63 -7.05
CA ASN A 49 -9.80 -18.80 -7.64
C ASN A 49 -10.28 -17.40 -7.97
N TYR A 50 -9.35 -16.52 -8.34
CA TYR A 50 -9.61 -15.21 -8.94
C TYR A 50 -10.56 -14.34 -8.12
N ALA A 51 -10.42 -14.31 -6.79
CA ALA A 51 -11.27 -13.44 -5.97
C ALA A 51 -11.04 -11.96 -6.28
N ARG A 52 -12.12 -11.20 -6.37
CA ARG A 52 -12.15 -9.75 -6.53
C ARG A 52 -13.07 -9.14 -5.48
N MET A 53 -12.68 -8.00 -4.93
CA MET A 53 -13.45 -7.32 -3.87
C MET A 53 -13.67 -5.86 -4.23
N ILE A 54 -14.86 -5.37 -3.89
CA ILE A 54 -15.19 -3.94 -3.83
C ILE A 54 -15.91 -3.62 -2.54
N GLN A 55 -15.86 -2.36 -2.13
CA GLN A 55 -16.81 -1.83 -1.14
C GLN A 55 -17.97 -1.21 -1.89
N LEU A 56 -19.19 -1.61 -1.52
CA LEU A 56 -20.42 -1.06 -2.08
C LEU A 56 -20.72 0.33 -1.47
N HIS A 57 -21.52 1.13 -2.15
CA HIS A 57 -21.94 2.47 -1.69
C HIS A 57 -22.68 2.45 -0.36
N ASP A 58 -23.30 1.32 0.01
CA ASP A 58 -23.94 1.12 1.32
C ASP A 58 -22.95 0.71 2.43
N GLY A 59 -21.66 0.64 2.12
CA GLY A 59 -20.58 0.30 3.03
C GLY A 59 -20.28 -1.18 3.17
N ARG A 60 -21.12 -2.07 2.63
CA ARG A 60 -20.84 -3.52 2.64
C ARG A 60 -19.63 -3.83 1.75
N LEU A 61 -18.89 -4.87 2.11
CA LEU A 61 -17.91 -5.49 1.24
C LEU A 61 -18.58 -6.56 0.39
N MET A 62 -18.24 -6.62 -0.88
CA MET A 62 -18.67 -7.66 -1.81
C MET A 62 -17.44 -8.34 -2.40
N VAL A 63 -17.43 -9.67 -2.40
CA VAL A 63 -16.40 -10.49 -3.07
C VAL A 63 -17.07 -11.36 -4.10
N ALA A 64 -16.51 -11.38 -5.32
CA ALA A 64 -16.82 -12.40 -6.32
C ALA A 64 -15.62 -13.35 -6.49
N ALA A 65 -15.89 -14.63 -6.72
CA ALA A 65 -14.88 -15.65 -6.96
C ALA A 65 -15.43 -16.75 -7.89
N GLU A 66 -14.53 -17.42 -8.62
CA GLU A 66 -14.89 -18.66 -9.31
C GLU A 66 -14.82 -19.85 -8.34
N ASN A 67 -15.88 -20.63 -8.28
CA ASN A 67 -15.98 -21.85 -7.49
C ASN A 67 -17.05 -22.79 -8.08
N GLY A 68 -16.77 -23.36 -9.27
CA GLY A 68 -17.78 -24.12 -10.02
C GLY A 68 -18.89 -23.24 -10.61
N GLY A 69 -18.54 -22.05 -11.05
CA GLY A 69 -19.35 -20.94 -11.50
C GLY A 69 -18.92 -19.66 -10.77
N ILE A 70 -19.60 -18.54 -11.02
CA ILE A 70 -19.31 -17.27 -10.34
C ILE A 70 -20.20 -17.14 -9.12
N HIS A 71 -19.54 -17.03 -7.97
CA HIS A 71 -20.15 -16.87 -6.67
C HIS A 71 -19.86 -15.50 -6.07
N VAL A 72 -20.80 -14.97 -5.29
CA VAL A 72 -20.63 -13.74 -4.50
C VAL A 72 -20.95 -13.96 -3.03
N ILE A 73 -20.24 -13.23 -2.18
CA ILE A 73 -20.47 -13.15 -0.74
C ILE A 73 -20.41 -11.69 -0.29
N TYR A 74 -21.07 -11.36 0.82
CA TYR A 74 -21.13 -10.01 1.36
C TYR A 74 -20.75 -9.98 2.83
N SER A 75 -20.18 -8.85 3.26
CA SER A 75 -19.91 -8.55 4.68
C SER A 75 -20.42 -7.16 5.03
N SER A 76 -21.14 -7.03 6.14
CA SER A 76 -21.63 -5.76 6.69
C SER A 76 -20.85 -5.31 7.94
N ASP A 77 -19.84 -6.05 8.36
CA ASP A 77 -19.06 -5.80 9.57
C ASP A 77 -17.56 -5.61 9.28
N GLY A 78 -17.26 -5.15 8.07
CA GLY A 78 -15.90 -4.89 7.61
C GLY A 78 -15.07 -6.18 7.39
N GLY A 79 -15.70 -7.29 7.00
CA GLY A 79 -15.02 -8.55 6.68
C GLY A 79 -14.81 -9.48 7.89
N LYS A 80 -15.40 -9.20 9.06
CA LYS A 80 -15.34 -10.09 10.22
C LYS A 80 -16.22 -11.33 10.02
N SER A 81 -17.38 -11.16 9.39
CA SER A 81 -18.28 -12.25 8.99
C SER A 81 -18.78 -12.06 7.57
N TRP A 82 -19.20 -13.15 6.94
CA TRP A 82 -19.62 -13.20 5.54
C TRP A 82 -20.91 -13.96 5.39
N THR A 83 -21.76 -13.56 4.44
CA THR A 83 -22.98 -14.27 4.08
C THR A 83 -22.65 -15.65 3.48
N PRO A 84 -23.63 -16.58 3.47
CA PRO A 84 -23.53 -17.73 2.60
C PRO A 84 -23.27 -17.32 1.14
N SER A 85 -22.56 -18.18 0.40
CA SER A 85 -22.22 -17.95 -0.99
C SER A 85 -23.47 -18.04 -1.88
N GLN A 86 -23.65 -17.04 -2.74
CA GLN A 86 -24.69 -16.99 -3.77
C GLN A 86 -24.08 -17.26 -5.14
N LEU A 87 -24.54 -18.30 -5.82
CA LEU A 87 -24.17 -18.58 -7.21
C LEU A 87 -24.96 -17.63 -8.13
N ILE A 88 -24.25 -16.79 -8.88
CA ILE A 88 -24.85 -15.80 -9.78
C ILE A 88 -24.69 -16.14 -11.26
N ALA A 89 -23.65 -16.88 -11.66
CA ALA A 89 -23.46 -17.39 -13.01
C ALA A 89 -23.07 -18.87 -12.93
N PRO A 90 -24.04 -19.80 -13.10
CA PRO A 90 -23.76 -21.24 -13.09
C PRO A 90 -23.02 -21.66 -14.36
N ASN A 91 -22.14 -22.64 -14.24
CA ASN A 91 -21.46 -23.25 -15.39
C ASN A 91 -22.46 -23.89 -16.36
N PRO A 92 -22.51 -23.46 -17.63
CA PRO A 92 -23.22 -24.23 -18.66
C PRO A 92 -22.57 -25.58 -18.92
N ALA A 93 -23.27 -26.48 -19.62
CA ALA A 93 -22.71 -27.76 -19.96
C ALA A 93 -21.40 -27.61 -20.78
N ASN A 94 -20.30 -28.20 -20.26
CA ASN A 94 -18.97 -28.16 -20.87
C ASN A 94 -18.38 -26.76 -21.03
N VAL A 95 -18.79 -25.81 -20.20
CA VAL A 95 -18.21 -24.45 -20.11
C VAL A 95 -18.00 -24.13 -18.63
N ALA A 96 -16.85 -23.60 -18.28
CA ALA A 96 -16.62 -23.02 -16.97
C ALA A 96 -16.77 -21.49 -17.02
N GLU A 97 -17.55 -20.93 -16.11
CA GLU A 97 -17.60 -19.50 -15.88
C GLU A 97 -16.47 -19.14 -14.91
N CYS A 98 -15.50 -18.35 -15.40
CA CYS A 98 -14.22 -18.10 -14.73
C CYS A 98 -13.93 -16.60 -14.57
N VAL A 99 -12.94 -16.30 -13.76
CA VAL A 99 -12.27 -14.98 -13.64
C VAL A 99 -13.26 -13.82 -13.52
N PRO A 100 -13.96 -13.69 -12.40
CA PRO A 100 -14.85 -12.56 -12.19
C PRO A 100 -14.07 -11.24 -12.06
N ASP A 101 -14.69 -10.12 -12.47
CA ASP A 101 -14.33 -8.77 -12.02
C ASP A 101 -15.58 -8.02 -11.58
N LEU A 102 -15.39 -7.01 -10.71
CA LEU A 102 -16.46 -6.29 -10.03
C LEU A 102 -16.35 -4.79 -10.25
N LEU A 103 -17.46 -4.15 -10.54
CA LEU A 103 -17.59 -2.71 -10.51
C LEU A 103 -18.98 -2.31 -10.00
N GLN A 104 -19.06 -1.35 -9.09
CA GLN A 104 -20.31 -0.63 -8.82
C GLN A 104 -20.25 0.73 -9.52
N LEU A 105 -21.23 1.00 -10.38
CA LEU A 105 -21.37 2.25 -11.12
C LEU A 105 -21.81 3.37 -10.18
N THR A 106 -21.57 4.60 -10.60
CA THR A 106 -21.95 5.81 -9.85
C THR A 106 -23.43 5.84 -9.47
N ASP A 107 -24.33 5.25 -10.29
CA ASP A 107 -25.76 5.16 -9.99
C ASP A 107 -26.15 4.02 -9.03
N GLY A 108 -25.18 3.24 -8.56
CA GLY A 108 -25.38 2.09 -7.68
C GLY A 108 -25.55 0.75 -8.39
N THR A 109 -25.66 0.71 -9.72
CA THR A 109 -25.71 -0.56 -10.49
C THR A 109 -24.41 -1.34 -10.27
N ILE A 110 -24.50 -2.62 -9.94
CA ILE A 110 -23.35 -3.51 -9.81
C ILE A 110 -23.19 -4.31 -11.11
N ILE A 111 -21.96 -4.35 -11.62
CA ILE A 111 -21.55 -5.17 -12.75
C ILE A 111 -20.65 -6.30 -12.23
N VAL A 112 -20.95 -7.54 -12.60
CA VAL A 112 -20.02 -8.68 -12.46
C VAL A 112 -19.73 -9.21 -13.85
N GLY A 113 -18.51 -9.03 -14.29
CA GLY A 113 -18.01 -9.64 -15.52
C GLY A 113 -17.39 -11.00 -15.27
N TYR A 114 -17.34 -11.83 -16.29
CA TYR A 114 -16.71 -13.14 -16.24
C TYR A 114 -16.38 -13.67 -17.64
N ASN A 115 -15.62 -14.77 -17.66
CA ASN A 115 -15.04 -15.35 -18.85
C ASN A 115 -15.51 -16.80 -19.04
N PRO A 116 -16.50 -17.07 -19.91
CA PRO A 116 -16.84 -18.43 -20.35
C PRO A 116 -15.66 -19.13 -21.00
N ARG A 117 -15.29 -20.31 -20.48
CA ARG A 117 -14.18 -21.14 -20.95
C ARG A 117 -14.66 -22.53 -21.32
N PRO A 118 -14.84 -22.86 -22.62
CA PRO A 118 -15.20 -24.20 -23.06
C PRO A 118 -14.18 -25.26 -22.64
N HIS A 119 -14.69 -26.43 -22.23
CA HIS A 119 -13.85 -27.60 -21.98
C HIS A 119 -13.64 -28.41 -23.26
N GLN A 120 -12.58 -29.19 -23.30
CA GLN A 120 -12.36 -30.20 -24.34
C GLN A 120 -13.35 -31.35 -24.18
N PRO A 121 -13.78 -31.98 -25.30
CA PRO A 121 -13.47 -31.62 -26.68
C PRO A 121 -14.16 -30.31 -27.09
N TYR A 122 -13.41 -29.44 -27.77
CA TYR A 122 -13.93 -28.15 -28.24
C TYR A 122 -14.98 -28.34 -29.32
N SER A 123 -15.91 -27.38 -29.41
CA SER A 123 -17.01 -27.38 -30.37
C SER A 123 -17.33 -25.96 -30.81
N THR A 124 -17.65 -25.77 -32.07
CA THR A 124 -17.90 -24.44 -32.68
C THR A 124 -19.10 -23.70 -32.11
N ASP A 125 -20.00 -24.40 -31.41
CA ASP A 125 -21.16 -23.83 -30.70
C ASP A 125 -20.82 -23.29 -29.31
N ARG A 126 -19.64 -23.55 -28.80
CA ARG A 126 -19.17 -23.06 -27.50
C ARG A 126 -17.89 -22.24 -27.68
N ARG A 127 -17.94 -20.94 -27.41
CA ARG A 127 -16.84 -20.03 -27.62
C ARG A 127 -16.26 -19.53 -26.29
N PHE A 128 -14.96 -19.25 -26.28
CA PHE A 128 -14.38 -18.39 -25.27
C PHE A 128 -15.01 -17.02 -25.42
N GLY A 129 -15.44 -16.41 -24.32
CA GLY A 129 -16.17 -15.16 -24.38
C GLY A 129 -15.95 -14.27 -23.17
N ILE A 130 -16.47 -13.07 -23.26
CA ILE A 130 -16.60 -12.12 -22.14
C ILE A 130 -18.09 -11.85 -21.97
N ARG A 131 -18.56 -11.96 -20.74
CA ARG A 131 -19.97 -11.79 -20.34
C ARG A 131 -20.06 -10.92 -19.11
N CYS A 132 -21.24 -10.40 -18.82
CA CYS A 132 -21.53 -9.81 -17.52
C CYS A 132 -22.97 -10.06 -17.07
N ARG A 133 -23.21 -9.82 -15.79
CA ARG A 133 -24.54 -9.71 -15.17
C ARG A 133 -24.61 -8.41 -14.40
N ARG A 134 -25.81 -7.86 -14.26
CA ARG A 134 -26.08 -6.59 -13.60
C ARG A 134 -27.04 -6.80 -12.44
N SER A 135 -26.82 -6.03 -11.38
CA SER A 135 -27.78 -5.88 -10.27
C SER A 135 -28.09 -4.39 -10.06
N THR A 136 -29.36 -4.06 -9.91
CA THR A 136 -29.85 -2.70 -9.60
C THR A 136 -30.47 -2.61 -8.20
N ASP A 137 -30.31 -3.66 -7.41
CA ASP A 137 -30.88 -3.81 -6.06
C ASP A 137 -29.81 -4.22 -5.02
N ASN A 138 -28.62 -3.67 -5.17
CA ASN A 138 -27.46 -3.91 -4.29
C ASN A 138 -27.06 -5.39 -4.18
N GLY A 139 -27.14 -6.13 -5.30
CA GLY A 139 -26.70 -7.52 -5.39
C GLY A 139 -27.72 -8.56 -4.88
N THR A 140 -28.98 -8.16 -4.63
CA THR A 140 -30.03 -9.09 -4.22
C THR A 140 -30.46 -9.99 -5.37
N THR A 141 -30.71 -9.39 -6.55
CA THR A 141 -31.04 -10.12 -7.78
C THR A 141 -30.13 -9.70 -8.92
N TRP A 142 -30.02 -10.57 -9.92
CA TRP A 142 -29.14 -10.41 -11.06
C TRP A 142 -29.89 -10.59 -12.37
N SER A 143 -29.49 -9.82 -13.37
CA SER A 143 -30.00 -9.92 -14.73
C SER A 143 -29.67 -11.28 -15.35
N ASP A 144 -30.30 -11.60 -16.47
CA ASP A 144 -29.79 -12.60 -17.40
C ASP A 144 -28.37 -12.23 -17.86
N GLU A 145 -27.68 -13.21 -18.44
CA GLU A 145 -26.35 -13.01 -19.03
C GLU A 145 -26.39 -11.97 -20.14
N ILE A 146 -25.42 -11.07 -20.13
CA ILE A 146 -25.24 -10.01 -21.13
C ILE A 146 -23.97 -10.32 -21.92
N PHE A 147 -24.08 -10.35 -23.23
CA PHE A 147 -22.99 -10.55 -24.17
C PHE A 147 -22.08 -9.31 -24.24
N ILE A 148 -20.76 -9.51 -24.20
CA ILE A 148 -19.76 -8.47 -24.47
C ILE A 148 -18.94 -8.81 -25.70
N PHE A 149 -18.31 -10.01 -25.72
CA PHE A 149 -17.44 -10.44 -26.81
C PHE A 149 -17.36 -11.96 -26.90
N ASP A 150 -17.14 -12.50 -28.12
CA ASP A 150 -16.78 -13.88 -28.38
C ASP A 150 -15.46 -13.96 -29.18
N ALA A 151 -14.55 -14.78 -28.68
CA ALA A 151 -13.36 -15.24 -29.40
C ALA A 151 -13.64 -16.58 -30.13
N GLN A 152 -12.62 -17.36 -30.43
CA GLN A 152 -12.76 -18.67 -31.04
C GLN A 152 -13.19 -19.74 -30.01
N HIS A 153 -13.38 -20.95 -30.49
CA HIS A 153 -13.82 -22.10 -29.66
C HIS A 153 -12.64 -22.89 -29.09
N THR A 154 -11.39 -22.56 -29.44
CA THR A 154 -10.19 -23.25 -28.99
C THR A 154 -9.46 -22.41 -27.95
N PHE A 155 -8.73 -23.07 -27.04
CA PHE A 155 -7.97 -22.38 -26.00
C PHE A 155 -6.89 -21.45 -26.59
N ALA A 156 -6.26 -21.83 -27.67
CA ALA A 156 -5.18 -21.04 -28.28
C ALA A 156 -5.63 -19.73 -28.94
N ASP A 157 -6.93 -19.58 -29.16
CA ASP A 157 -7.50 -18.43 -29.89
C ASP A 157 -8.62 -17.76 -29.06
N GLY A 158 -8.50 -17.84 -27.73
CA GLY A 158 -9.52 -17.38 -26.78
C GLY A 158 -9.48 -15.88 -26.48
N CYS A 159 -10.24 -15.51 -25.46
CA CYS A 159 -10.16 -14.21 -24.80
C CYS A 159 -10.23 -14.41 -23.28
N TRP A 160 -9.65 -13.48 -22.50
CA TRP A 160 -9.33 -13.73 -21.11
C TRP A 160 -9.55 -12.49 -20.24
N GLU A 161 -9.92 -12.70 -18.97
CA GLU A 161 -9.78 -11.79 -17.83
C GLU A 161 -10.43 -10.41 -18.06
N PRO A 162 -11.77 -10.29 -18.03
CA PRO A 162 -12.43 -8.98 -18.11
C PRO A 162 -12.11 -8.12 -16.91
N SER A 163 -11.97 -6.80 -17.13
CA SER A 163 -11.92 -5.80 -16.07
C SER A 163 -12.59 -4.50 -16.52
N PHE A 164 -13.21 -3.77 -15.57
CA PHE A 164 -14.10 -2.67 -15.90
C PHE A 164 -13.62 -1.33 -15.35
N LEU A 165 -13.98 -0.26 -16.07
CA LEU A 165 -13.79 1.13 -15.67
C LEU A 165 -15.02 1.96 -16.11
N GLU A 166 -15.62 2.70 -15.18
CA GLU A 166 -16.58 3.76 -15.50
C GLU A 166 -15.82 5.10 -15.57
N LEU A 167 -15.98 5.83 -16.67
CA LEU A 167 -15.45 7.18 -16.83
C LEU A 167 -16.42 8.22 -16.27
N PRO A 168 -15.96 9.43 -15.93
CA PRO A 168 -16.83 10.54 -15.46
C PRO A 168 -17.92 10.93 -16.45
N SER A 169 -17.76 10.59 -17.74
CA SER A 169 -18.80 10.76 -18.75
C SER A 169 -19.97 9.79 -18.63
N GLY A 170 -19.86 8.75 -17.78
CA GLY A 170 -20.78 7.62 -17.71
C GLY A 170 -20.48 6.52 -18.74
N GLU A 171 -19.46 6.67 -19.56
CA GLU A 171 -18.99 5.60 -20.44
C GLU A 171 -18.40 4.48 -19.60
N LEU A 172 -18.89 3.25 -19.81
CA LEU A 172 -18.35 2.04 -19.20
C LEU A 172 -17.44 1.34 -20.21
N GLN A 173 -16.25 0.95 -19.77
CA GLN A 173 -15.24 0.23 -20.56
C GLN A 173 -14.97 -1.15 -19.95
N CYS A 174 -14.93 -2.18 -20.81
CA CYS A 174 -14.53 -3.52 -20.47
C CYS A 174 -13.24 -3.87 -21.20
N TYR A 175 -12.17 -4.12 -20.46
CA TYR A 175 -10.86 -4.50 -20.96
C TYR A 175 -10.66 -6.00 -20.81
N PHE A 176 -10.02 -6.64 -21.80
CA PHE A 176 -9.75 -8.07 -21.76
C PHE A 176 -8.55 -8.42 -22.65
N ALA A 177 -7.89 -9.52 -22.36
CA ALA A 177 -6.83 -10.06 -23.20
C ALA A 177 -7.46 -10.82 -24.37
N ASN A 178 -6.91 -10.70 -25.58
CA ASN A 178 -7.52 -11.16 -26.82
C ASN A 178 -6.50 -11.84 -27.75
N GLU A 179 -6.68 -13.12 -28.00
CA GLU A 179 -5.94 -13.94 -28.96
C GLU A 179 -6.70 -14.16 -30.29
N ASN A 180 -7.99 -13.83 -30.33
CA ASN A 180 -8.86 -14.06 -31.48
C ASN A 180 -8.35 -13.41 -32.78
N ASP A 181 -7.56 -12.35 -32.68
CA ASP A 181 -6.96 -11.67 -33.81
C ASP A 181 -5.69 -12.37 -34.35
N PHE A 182 -5.20 -13.41 -33.66
CA PHE A 182 -3.89 -14.05 -33.90
C PHE A 182 -3.97 -15.57 -34.04
N THR A 183 -5.00 -16.07 -34.67
CA THR A 183 -5.30 -17.51 -34.77
C THR A 183 -4.22 -18.37 -35.47
N SER A 184 -3.18 -17.75 -36.05
CA SER A 184 -2.04 -18.44 -36.65
C SER A 184 -0.74 -18.32 -35.86
N THR A 185 -0.76 -17.58 -34.75
CA THR A 185 0.41 -17.30 -33.88
C THR A 185 0.03 -17.50 -32.42
N ASN A 186 0.98 -17.23 -31.51
CA ASN A 186 0.74 -17.30 -30.07
C ASN A 186 0.76 -15.88 -29.43
N GLU A 187 0.31 -14.89 -30.19
CA GLU A 187 0.30 -13.49 -29.75
C GLU A 187 -1.01 -13.16 -29.01
N GLN A 188 -0.94 -12.17 -28.15
CA GLN A 188 -2.06 -11.68 -27.38
C GLN A 188 -2.00 -10.16 -27.23
N CYS A 189 -3.09 -9.47 -27.46
CA CYS A 189 -3.22 -8.03 -27.24
C CYS A 189 -4.24 -7.73 -26.14
N ILE A 190 -4.31 -6.48 -25.70
CA ILE A 190 -5.44 -5.99 -24.91
C ILE A 190 -6.43 -5.31 -25.82
N SER A 191 -7.69 -5.74 -25.72
CA SER A 191 -8.85 -5.17 -26.38
C SER A 191 -9.79 -4.52 -25.35
N MET A 192 -10.64 -3.58 -25.82
CA MET A 192 -11.62 -2.88 -24.99
C MET A 192 -12.92 -2.69 -25.74
N CYS A 193 -14.04 -3.03 -25.09
CA CYS A 193 -15.41 -2.72 -25.55
C CYS A 193 -15.99 -1.58 -24.71
N ARG A 194 -16.89 -0.77 -25.31
CA ARG A 194 -17.56 0.37 -24.66
C ARG A 194 -19.05 0.11 -24.50
N SER A 195 -19.60 0.61 -23.41
CA SER A 195 -21.05 0.70 -23.20
C SER A 195 -21.43 2.12 -22.80
N PHE A 196 -22.54 2.61 -23.35
CA PHE A 196 -23.12 3.92 -23.05
C PHE A 196 -24.49 3.81 -22.38
N ASP A 197 -24.90 2.61 -22.04
CA ASP A 197 -26.20 2.25 -21.43
C ASP A 197 -26.02 1.41 -20.17
N LYS A 198 -24.93 1.66 -19.42
CA LYS A 198 -24.62 1.04 -18.14
C LYS A 198 -24.43 -0.48 -18.25
N GLY A 199 -23.81 -0.93 -19.33
CA GLY A 199 -23.46 -2.34 -19.54
C GLY A 199 -24.59 -3.22 -20.09
N ILE A 200 -25.66 -2.62 -20.67
CA ILE A 200 -26.73 -3.39 -21.34
C ILE A 200 -26.28 -3.82 -22.74
N THR A 201 -25.67 -2.91 -23.49
CA THR A 201 -25.10 -3.20 -24.81
C THR A 201 -23.65 -2.76 -24.91
N TRP A 202 -22.88 -3.41 -25.77
CA TRP A 202 -21.46 -3.22 -25.90
C TRP A 202 -21.03 -3.02 -27.36
N SER A 203 -20.05 -2.19 -27.59
CA SER A 203 -19.46 -1.94 -28.90
C SER A 203 -18.62 -3.13 -29.38
N ALA A 204 -18.26 -3.14 -30.66
CA ALA A 204 -17.16 -3.95 -31.16
C ALA A 204 -15.85 -3.59 -30.39
N PRO A 205 -14.92 -4.53 -30.23
CA PRO A 205 -13.66 -4.31 -29.52
C PRO A 205 -12.74 -3.36 -30.31
N VAL A 206 -11.98 -2.55 -29.58
CA VAL A 206 -10.83 -1.81 -30.09
C VAL A 206 -9.56 -2.31 -29.42
N ARG A 207 -8.47 -2.46 -30.18
CA ARG A 207 -7.16 -2.85 -29.65
C ARG A 207 -6.49 -1.64 -29.02
N ILE A 208 -6.10 -1.74 -27.75
CA ILE A 208 -5.45 -0.64 -27.03
C ILE A 208 -3.94 -0.85 -26.85
N SER A 209 -3.49 -2.09 -26.67
CA SER A 209 -2.05 -2.39 -26.59
C SER A 209 -1.72 -3.68 -27.35
N TYR A 210 -0.52 -3.70 -27.92
CA TYR A 210 0.00 -4.85 -28.66
C TYR A 210 1.51 -4.73 -28.84
N ARG A 211 2.21 -5.82 -28.69
CA ARG A 211 3.61 -5.96 -29.09
C ARG A 211 3.75 -7.22 -29.93
N GLN A 212 4.33 -7.10 -31.09
CA GLN A 212 4.50 -8.21 -32.03
C GLN A 212 5.30 -9.36 -31.40
N TRP A 213 4.86 -10.58 -31.63
CA TRP A 213 5.45 -11.84 -31.15
C TRP A 213 5.42 -12.02 -29.62
N THR A 214 4.58 -11.30 -28.92
CA THR A 214 4.48 -11.34 -27.46
C THR A 214 3.04 -11.40 -26.99
N ARG A 215 2.86 -11.42 -25.66
CA ARG A 215 1.56 -11.52 -25.00
C ARG A 215 1.41 -10.39 -24.01
N ASP A 216 0.37 -9.60 -24.18
CA ASP A 216 -0.18 -8.65 -23.21
C ASP A 216 -1.40 -9.30 -22.56
N GLY A 217 -1.44 -9.46 -21.23
CA GLY A 217 -2.52 -10.17 -20.53
C GLY A 217 -3.01 -9.46 -19.28
N MET A 218 -4.10 -9.97 -18.71
CA MET A 218 -4.65 -9.62 -17.41
C MET A 218 -4.79 -8.10 -17.16
N PRO A 219 -5.56 -7.37 -18.00
CA PRO A 219 -5.67 -5.91 -17.89
C PRO A 219 -6.47 -5.50 -16.66
N VAL A 220 -6.01 -4.48 -15.92
CA VAL A 220 -6.77 -3.82 -14.86
C VAL A 220 -6.67 -2.31 -15.00
N PRO A 221 -7.78 -1.62 -15.36
CA PRO A 221 -7.80 -0.19 -15.61
C PRO A 221 -8.03 0.62 -14.33
N ILE A 222 -7.47 1.84 -14.32
CA ILE A 222 -7.84 2.94 -13.43
C ILE A 222 -7.89 4.25 -14.23
N LEU A 223 -8.66 5.22 -13.74
CA LEU A 223 -8.50 6.63 -14.08
C LEU A 223 -7.62 7.27 -13.01
N THR A 224 -6.60 8.04 -13.41
CA THR A 224 -5.71 8.71 -12.44
C THR A 224 -6.52 9.66 -11.52
N PRO A 225 -6.08 9.92 -10.27
CA PRO A 225 -6.82 10.75 -9.32
C PRO A 225 -7.14 12.17 -9.83
N ASP A 226 -6.29 12.72 -10.69
CA ASP A 226 -6.51 14.02 -11.34
C ASP A 226 -7.40 13.94 -12.61
N GLY A 227 -7.85 12.74 -12.97
CA GLY A 227 -8.68 12.49 -14.14
C GLY A 227 -7.99 12.64 -15.49
N SER A 228 -6.67 12.79 -15.53
CA SER A 228 -5.94 13.14 -16.76
C SER A 228 -5.61 11.94 -17.65
N GLU A 229 -5.41 10.74 -17.08
CA GLU A 229 -4.99 9.55 -17.82
C GLU A 229 -5.81 8.32 -17.43
N ILE A 230 -6.15 7.50 -18.43
CA ILE A 230 -6.54 6.11 -18.23
C ILE A 230 -5.26 5.29 -18.20
N VAL A 231 -5.03 4.55 -17.12
CA VAL A 231 -3.88 3.66 -16.97
C VAL A 231 -4.38 2.24 -16.83
N VAL A 232 -3.85 1.34 -17.64
CA VAL A 232 -4.14 -0.10 -17.56
C VAL A 232 -2.86 -0.83 -17.19
N ILE A 233 -2.86 -1.52 -16.04
CA ILE A 233 -1.77 -2.44 -15.71
C ILE A 233 -2.00 -3.76 -16.41
N ILE A 234 -0.95 -4.35 -16.94
CA ILE A 234 -0.96 -5.61 -17.69
C ILE A 234 0.23 -6.49 -17.29
N GLU A 235 0.17 -7.77 -17.59
CA GLU A 235 1.35 -8.62 -17.69
C GLU A 235 1.87 -8.61 -19.13
N ASP A 236 3.18 -8.39 -19.30
CA ASP A 236 3.86 -8.25 -20.59
C ASP A 236 5.09 -9.16 -20.61
N ASN A 237 5.15 -10.16 -21.51
CA ASN A 237 6.28 -11.05 -21.65
C ASN A 237 7.28 -10.60 -22.76
N GLY A 238 7.10 -9.41 -23.31
CA GLY A 238 7.91 -8.91 -24.43
C GLY A 238 9.08 -8.00 -24.04
N TRP A 239 9.35 -7.81 -22.76
CA TRP A 239 10.48 -6.98 -22.35
C TRP A 239 11.82 -7.66 -22.65
N PRO A 240 12.75 -6.97 -23.38
CA PRO A 240 14.05 -7.54 -23.68
C PRO A 240 14.81 -7.98 -22.44
N GLY A 241 15.35 -9.19 -22.46
CA GLY A 241 16.12 -9.76 -21.35
C GLY A 241 15.29 -10.33 -20.20
N SER A 242 13.96 -10.20 -20.20
CA SER A 242 13.11 -10.84 -19.19
C SER A 242 12.80 -12.29 -19.56
N SER A 243 12.79 -13.18 -18.57
CA SER A 243 12.46 -14.60 -18.74
C SER A 243 10.99 -14.95 -18.48
N GLY A 244 10.18 -13.97 -18.04
CA GLY A 244 8.77 -14.15 -17.71
C GLY A 244 7.94 -12.89 -17.96
N PHE A 245 6.70 -12.93 -17.52
CA PHE A 245 5.84 -11.74 -17.51
C PHE A 245 6.38 -10.68 -16.57
N ILE A 246 6.24 -9.42 -16.96
CA ILE A 246 6.60 -8.24 -16.15
C ILE A 246 5.36 -7.35 -16.04
N ALA A 247 5.01 -6.98 -14.82
CA ALA A 247 3.95 -6.02 -14.56
C ALA A 247 4.29 -4.67 -15.22
N THR A 248 3.41 -4.23 -16.11
CA THR A 248 3.62 -3.12 -17.04
C THR A 248 2.37 -2.24 -17.06
N THR A 249 2.53 -0.93 -17.15
CA THR A 249 1.41 -0.01 -17.41
C THR A 249 1.41 0.43 -18.87
N VAL A 250 0.23 0.45 -19.48
CA VAL A 250 -0.07 1.16 -20.72
C VAL A 250 -1.05 2.28 -20.41
N ARG A 251 -0.93 3.42 -21.07
CA ARG A 251 -1.67 4.61 -20.69
C ARG A 251 -2.17 5.43 -21.87
N CYS A 252 -3.26 6.15 -21.65
CA CYS A 252 -3.89 7.00 -22.63
C CYS A 252 -4.40 8.27 -21.96
N PRO A 253 -4.10 9.49 -22.47
CA PRO A 253 -4.79 10.70 -22.04
C PRO A 253 -6.31 10.56 -22.16
N ILE A 254 -7.03 11.09 -21.18
CA ILE A 254 -8.50 10.93 -21.13
C ILE A 254 -9.18 11.53 -22.35
N GLU A 255 -8.65 12.63 -22.88
CA GLU A 255 -9.17 13.30 -24.08
C GLU A 255 -9.01 12.47 -25.36
N GLU A 256 -8.00 11.59 -25.42
CA GLU A 256 -7.84 10.65 -26.53
C GLU A 256 -8.73 9.42 -26.40
N ASN A 257 -8.97 8.99 -25.17
CA ASN A 257 -9.86 7.86 -24.85
C ASN A 257 -9.69 6.67 -25.81
N TRP A 258 -8.46 6.24 -26.03
CA TRP A 258 -8.08 5.11 -26.90
C TRP A 258 -8.49 5.24 -28.40
N THR A 259 -8.75 6.46 -28.89
CA THR A 259 -9.02 6.70 -30.31
C THR A 259 -7.74 6.90 -31.14
N GLY A 260 -6.60 7.04 -30.48
CA GLY A 260 -5.28 7.20 -31.09
C GLY A 260 -4.65 5.86 -31.52
N ALA A 261 -3.34 5.89 -31.73
CA ALA A 261 -2.57 4.69 -32.09
C ALA A 261 -2.53 3.68 -30.93
N VAL A 262 -2.51 2.40 -31.29
CA VAL A 262 -2.28 1.29 -30.35
C VAL A 262 -0.94 1.51 -29.63
N VAL A 263 -0.92 1.28 -28.30
CA VAL A 263 0.30 1.36 -27.51
C VAL A 263 1.17 0.15 -27.81
N ASP A 264 2.18 0.32 -28.66
CA ASP A 264 3.08 -0.75 -29.05
C ASP A 264 4.27 -0.95 -28.08
N GLY A 265 5.17 -1.88 -28.43
CA GLY A 265 6.35 -2.22 -27.61
C GLY A 265 7.39 -1.11 -27.51
N THR A 266 7.35 -0.09 -28.35
CA THR A 266 8.30 1.03 -28.40
C THR A 266 7.69 2.33 -27.88
N SER A 267 6.40 2.32 -27.57
CA SER A 267 5.66 3.48 -27.13
C SER A 267 6.17 3.99 -25.77
N PRO A 268 6.39 5.31 -25.60
CA PRO A 268 6.70 5.91 -24.32
C PRO A 268 5.53 5.80 -23.31
N ARG A 269 4.34 5.39 -23.79
CA ARG A 269 3.14 5.14 -22.97
C ARG A 269 3.10 3.73 -22.39
N ARG A 270 4.16 2.89 -22.62
CA ARG A 270 4.32 1.55 -22.05
C ARG A 270 5.52 1.54 -21.13
N ASN A 271 5.32 1.23 -19.85
CA ASN A 271 6.39 1.29 -18.85
C ASN A 271 6.29 0.13 -17.87
N LYS A 272 7.44 -0.48 -17.48
CA LYS A 272 7.49 -1.33 -16.29
C LYS A 272 7.06 -0.52 -15.07
N ILE A 273 6.40 -1.16 -14.12
CA ILE A 273 5.92 -0.44 -12.93
C ILE A 273 7.05 -0.08 -11.95
N PHE A 274 8.14 -0.82 -11.93
CA PHE A 274 9.20 -0.75 -10.93
C PHE A 274 10.00 0.55 -11.01
N ALA A 275 10.27 1.15 -9.86
CA ALA A 275 11.16 2.32 -9.75
C ALA A 275 12.62 1.98 -10.07
N THR A 276 13.03 0.74 -9.84
CA THR A 276 14.35 0.20 -10.17
C THR A 276 14.18 -0.96 -11.12
N GLU A 277 15.06 -1.07 -12.13
CA GLU A 277 15.02 -2.15 -13.11
C GLU A 277 15.14 -3.51 -12.40
N PRO A 278 14.17 -4.41 -12.55
CA PRO A 278 14.24 -5.73 -11.94
C PRO A 278 15.29 -6.61 -12.65
N PRO A 279 15.87 -7.61 -11.96
CA PRO A 279 16.79 -8.55 -12.59
C PRO A 279 16.10 -9.36 -13.69
N ALA A 280 16.87 -9.86 -14.66
CA ALA A 280 16.34 -10.61 -15.80
C ALA A 280 15.53 -11.87 -15.42
N SER A 281 15.85 -12.49 -14.28
CA SER A 281 15.14 -13.65 -13.73
C SER A 281 13.84 -13.27 -12.99
N HIS A 282 13.53 -11.99 -12.85
CA HIS A 282 12.32 -11.56 -12.17
C HIS A 282 11.08 -11.89 -13.01
N ALA A 283 10.05 -12.36 -12.33
CA ALA A 283 8.74 -12.62 -12.90
C ALA A 283 7.67 -11.90 -12.06
N ALA A 284 6.76 -11.21 -12.73
CA ALA A 284 5.70 -10.41 -12.11
C ALA A 284 4.46 -10.43 -13.02
N GLY A 285 3.67 -11.49 -12.92
CA GLY A 285 2.45 -11.70 -13.71
C GLY A 285 1.18 -11.42 -12.93
N ALA A 286 0.03 -11.55 -13.57
CA ALA A 286 -1.30 -11.36 -13.01
C ALA A 286 -1.41 -10.09 -12.13
N PRO A 287 -1.06 -8.91 -12.65
CA PRO A 287 -1.04 -7.69 -11.85
C PRO A 287 -2.46 -7.20 -11.57
N TYR A 288 -2.60 -6.44 -10.47
CA TYR A 288 -3.83 -5.75 -10.12
C TYR A 288 -3.51 -4.33 -9.62
N LEU A 289 -4.40 -3.36 -9.84
CA LEU A 289 -4.13 -1.94 -9.58
C LEU A 289 -5.33 -1.24 -8.95
N ARG A 290 -5.10 -0.44 -7.92
CA ARG A 290 -6.12 0.41 -7.27
C ARG A 290 -5.49 1.75 -6.83
N ILE A 291 -6.36 2.70 -6.48
CA ILE A 291 -5.99 4.04 -6.00
C ILE A 291 -6.25 4.10 -4.49
N LEU A 292 -5.28 4.64 -3.75
CA LEU A 292 -5.44 4.95 -2.32
C LEU A 292 -6.08 6.33 -2.14
N PRO A 293 -6.78 6.59 -1.03
CA PRO A 293 -7.32 7.92 -0.74
C PRO A 293 -6.27 9.03 -0.66
N SER A 294 -4.98 8.68 -0.45
CA SER A 294 -3.86 9.62 -0.53
C SER A 294 -3.56 10.11 -1.97
N GLY A 295 -4.22 9.53 -2.97
CA GLY A 295 -3.89 9.71 -4.39
C GLY A 295 -2.75 8.80 -4.87
N GLU A 296 -2.00 8.13 -3.98
CA GLU A 296 -1.04 7.10 -4.39
C GLU A 296 -1.76 5.90 -5.01
N THR A 297 -1.04 5.09 -5.76
CA THR A 297 -1.56 3.86 -6.33
C THR A 297 -0.97 2.64 -5.65
N VAL A 298 -1.74 1.57 -5.54
CA VAL A 298 -1.29 0.28 -5.02
C VAL A 298 -1.42 -0.77 -6.10
N ALA A 299 -0.33 -1.49 -6.36
CA ALA A 299 -0.29 -2.60 -7.31
C ALA A 299 0.07 -3.89 -6.61
N SER A 300 -0.54 -4.99 -7.04
CA SER A 300 -0.10 -6.34 -6.70
C SER A 300 0.29 -7.11 -7.95
N TYR A 301 1.11 -8.13 -7.77
CA TYR A 301 1.41 -9.14 -8.80
C TYR A 301 1.75 -10.47 -8.13
N GLN A 302 1.66 -11.55 -8.87
CA GLN A 302 2.26 -12.83 -8.51
C GLN A 302 3.68 -12.88 -9.05
N GLY A 303 4.65 -13.19 -8.19
CA GLY A 303 6.04 -13.12 -8.57
C GLY A 303 6.93 -14.08 -7.81
N ASN A 304 8.19 -14.10 -8.23
CA ASN A 304 9.22 -14.92 -7.61
C ASN A 304 10.07 -14.15 -6.58
N ASP A 305 9.58 -13.02 -6.08
CA ASP A 305 10.24 -12.31 -4.99
C ASP A 305 10.39 -13.23 -3.77
N ASN A 306 11.60 -13.26 -3.21
CA ASN A 306 11.95 -14.15 -2.09
C ASN A 306 11.70 -15.65 -2.37
N ARG A 307 11.71 -16.04 -3.66
CA ARG A 307 11.58 -17.42 -4.13
C ARG A 307 12.77 -17.82 -4.99
N ASN A 308 13.27 -19.04 -4.82
CA ASN A 308 14.39 -19.57 -5.59
C ASN A 308 13.92 -20.28 -6.88
N SER A 309 12.83 -19.84 -7.48
CA SER A 309 12.23 -20.49 -8.64
C SER A 309 11.43 -19.49 -9.47
N THR A 310 11.45 -19.65 -10.79
CA THR A 310 10.57 -18.95 -11.74
C THR A 310 9.32 -19.77 -12.06
N ASN A 311 9.14 -20.93 -11.43
CA ASN A 311 7.92 -21.73 -11.61
C ASN A 311 6.73 -21.02 -10.98
N MET A 312 5.66 -20.83 -11.76
CA MET A 312 4.42 -20.21 -11.30
C MET A 312 3.81 -20.92 -10.09
N ASP A 313 3.96 -22.26 -10.00
CA ASP A 313 3.41 -23.08 -8.91
C ASP A 313 3.97 -22.77 -7.51
N VAL A 314 4.99 -21.91 -7.42
CA VAL A 314 5.58 -21.48 -6.14
C VAL A 314 5.69 -19.95 -6.03
N MET A 315 5.05 -19.20 -6.93
CA MET A 315 5.03 -17.73 -6.85
C MET A 315 4.17 -17.24 -5.68
N ASN A 316 4.53 -16.09 -5.15
CA ASN A 316 3.80 -15.42 -4.08
C ASN A 316 3.26 -14.06 -4.55
N MET A 317 2.28 -13.57 -3.80
CA MET A 317 1.77 -12.20 -3.98
C MET A 317 2.76 -11.19 -3.44
N SER A 318 3.11 -10.22 -4.26
CA SER A 318 3.85 -9.01 -3.88
C SER A 318 2.99 -7.78 -4.11
N VAL A 319 3.12 -6.77 -3.23
CA VAL A 319 2.35 -5.52 -3.26
C VAL A 319 3.31 -4.35 -3.13
N LEU A 320 3.13 -3.33 -3.99
CA LEU A 320 3.94 -2.12 -4.02
C LEU A 320 3.05 -0.88 -4.06
N VAL A 321 3.63 0.27 -3.71
CA VAL A 321 2.97 1.58 -3.78
C VAL A 321 3.66 2.47 -4.81
N GLY A 322 2.87 2.99 -5.75
CA GLY A 322 3.28 3.92 -6.81
C GLY A 322 2.80 5.35 -6.55
N ASP A 323 3.23 6.26 -7.40
CA ASP A 323 2.72 7.64 -7.39
C ASP A 323 1.28 7.74 -7.92
N SER A 324 0.71 8.93 -7.93
CA SER A 324 -0.66 9.19 -8.38
C SER A 324 -0.91 8.90 -9.86
N HIS A 325 0.15 8.75 -10.65
CA HIS A 325 0.08 8.38 -12.06
C HIS A 325 0.45 6.91 -12.30
N ALA A 326 0.41 6.07 -11.27
CA ALA A 326 0.78 4.65 -11.35
C ALA A 326 2.17 4.42 -11.97
N ARG A 327 3.17 5.11 -11.42
CA ARG A 327 4.59 5.01 -11.79
C ARG A 327 5.45 4.84 -10.53
N ASN A 328 6.72 4.47 -10.73
CA ASN A 328 7.75 4.48 -9.68
C ASN A 328 7.34 3.67 -8.44
N PHE A 329 6.81 2.47 -8.63
CA PHE A 329 6.40 1.60 -7.54
C PHE A 329 7.60 1.14 -6.70
N LYS A 330 7.46 1.27 -5.39
CA LYS A 330 8.46 0.98 -4.36
C LYS A 330 7.83 0.29 -3.15
N GLY A 331 8.65 -0.08 -2.17
CA GLY A 331 8.21 -0.58 -0.88
C GLY A 331 7.44 -1.91 -0.97
N MET A 332 8.03 -2.87 -1.69
CA MET A 332 7.45 -4.21 -1.85
C MET A 332 7.22 -4.85 -0.49
N THR A 333 6.00 -5.37 -0.31
CA THR A 333 5.59 -6.19 0.83
C THR A 333 4.84 -7.43 0.37
N GLN A 334 4.86 -8.49 1.16
CA GLN A 334 4.13 -9.73 0.87
C GLN A 334 3.03 -9.95 1.93
N PRO A 335 1.75 -9.91 1.55
CA PRO A 335 0.64 -10.04 2.49
C PRO A 335 0.51 -11.45 3.08
N PHE A 336 0.89 -12.47 2.31
CA PHE A 336 0.75 -13.88 2.72
C PHE A 336 2.11 -14.51 2.95
N ASN A 337 2.31 -15.04 4.16
CA ASN A 337 3.42 -15.93 4.44
C ASN A 337 2.99 -17.35 4.08
N ILE A 338 3.47 -17.85 2.94
CA ILE A 338 3.16 -19.18 2.43
C ILE A 338 4.43 -20.04 2.37
N ALA A 339 4.27 -21.33 2.54
CA ALA A 339 5.39 -22.29 2.51
C ALA A 339 6.09 -22.28 1.13
N SER A 340 7.33 -22.78 1.08
CA SER A 340 8.13 -22.80 -0.15
C SER A 340 7.54 -23.67 -1.26
N ASN A 341 6.65 -24.62 -0.91
CA ASN A 341 5.91 -25.48 -1.81
C ASN A 341 4.45 -25.04 -2.02
N GLU A 342 4.09 -23.85 -1.55
CA GLU A 342 2.79 -23.23 -1.82
C GLU A 342 2.94 -22.06 -2.79
N HIS A 343 1.82 -21.70 -3.42
CA HIS A 343 1.67 -20.50 -4.23
C HIS A 343 0.53 -19.63 -3.73
N SER A 344 0.59 -18.34 -4.10
CA SER A 344 -0.52 -17.39 -4.05
C SER A 344 -0.66 -16.78 -5.44
N LEU A 345 -1.68 -17.23 -6.19
CA LEU A 345 -1.87 -16.88 -7.60
C LEU A 345 -3.14 -16.05 -7.81
N TRP A 346 -3.22 -15.41 -8.98
CA TRP A 346 -4.40 -14.66 -9.46
C TRP A 346 -4.93 -13.68 -8.42
N ASN A 347 -3.99 -13.00 -7.80
CA ASN A 347 -4.19 -12.12 -6.67
C ASN A 347 -4.95 -10.84 -7.06
N SER A 348 -5.53 -10.17 -6.08
CA SER A 348 -6.05 -8.82 -6.24
C SER A 348 -5.88 -8.00 -4.97
N VAL A 349 -5.93 -6.69 -5.13
CA VAL A 349 -6.03 -5.73 -4.02
C VAL A 349 -7.32 -4.94 -4.15
N ALA A 350 -7.99 -4.71 -3.02
CA ALA A 350 -9.09 -3.77 -2.90
C ALA A 350 -8.70 -2.65 -1.94
N VAL A 351 -9.28 -1.47 -2.13
CA VAL A 351 -9.17 -0.35 -1.19
C VAL A 351 -10.55 -0.11 -0.62
N VAL A 352 -10.67 -0.22 0.69
CA VAL A 352 -11.96 -0.15 1.40
C VAL A 352 -11.89 0.86 2.55
N ASP A 353 -13.03 1.30 3.04
CA ASP A 353 -13.15 2.30 4.09
C ASP A 353 -12.36 3.58 3.75
N THR A 354 -11.58 4.07 4.68
CA THR A 354 -10.75 5.26 4.54
C THR A 354 -9.30 4.95 4.12
N GLY A 355 -9.09 3.86 3.35
CA GLY A 355 -7.77 3.50 2.82
C GLY A 355 -7.19 2.19 3.35
N THR A 356 -8.01 1.31 3.95
CA THR A 356 -7.58 -0.06 4.24
C THR A 356 -7.39 -0.82 2.93
N VAL A 357 -6.22 -1.39 2.72
CA VAL A 357 -5.94 -2.29 1.60
C VAL A 357 -6.31 -3.71 1.99
N VAL A 358 -7.08 -4.39 1.16
CA VAL A 358 -7.37 -5.82 1.35
C VAL A 358 -6.68 -6.60 0.25
N ALA A 359 -5.77 -7.49 0.61
CA ALA A 359 -5.19 -8.45 -0.32
C ALA A 359 -6.03 -9.72 -0.37
N LEU A 360 -6.25 -10.25 -1.57
CA LEU A 360 -6.91 -11.54 -1.81
C LEU A 360 -5.98 -12.43 -2.65
N GLY A 361 -5.80 -13.67 -2.23
CA GLY A 361 -4.94 -14.63 -2.90
C GLY A 361 -5.59 -15.99 -3.05
N SER A 362 -5.39 -16.63 -4.21
CA SER A 362 -5.71 -18.04 -4.43
C SER A 362 -4.51 -18.86 -3.99
N ILE A 363 -4.59 -19.44 -2.78
CA ILE A 363 -3.46 -20.10 -2.14
C ILE A 363 -3.63 -21.62 -2.20
N GLY A 364 -2.63 -22.29 -2.74
CA GLY A 364 -2.62 -23.73 -2.91
C GLY A 364 -1.22 -24.32 -2.84
N GLN A 365 -1.14 -25.65 -2.88
CA GLN A 365 0.13 -26.36 -2.95
C GLN A 365 0.55 -26.60 -4.40
N ALA A 366 1.83 -26.49 -4.68
CA ALA A 366 2.41 -26.81 -5.97
C ALA A 366 1.96 -28.19 -6.46
N GLY A 367 1.41 -28.24 -7.69
CA GLY A 367 0.93 -29.48 -8.30
C GLY A 367 -0.41 -29.99 -7.76
N SER A 368 -1.09 -29.29 -6.83
CA SER A 368 -2.44 -29.60 -6.39
C SER A 368 -3.46 -28.81 -7.21
N GLY A 369 -4.61 -29.42 -7.54
CA GLY A 369 -5.65 -28.76 -8.35
C GLY A 369 -6.62 -27.87 -7.56
N GLY A 370 -6.43 -27.67 -6.24
CA GLY A 370 -7.35 -26.93 -5.40
C GLY A 370 -6.67 -25.78 -4.67
N ASN A 371 -7.30 -24.58 -4.75
CA ASN A 371 -6.86 -23.41 -4.02
C ASN A 371 -7.95 -22.95 -3.04
N ARG A 372 -7.54 -22.49 -1.86
CA ARG A 372 -8.39 -21.68 -0.99
C ARG A 372 -8.24 -20.22 -1.34
N ILE A 373 -9.24 -19.43 -1.06
CA ILE A 373 -9.17 -17.97 -1.19
C ILE A 373 -9.02 -17.39 0.20
N ASP A 374 -7.86 -16.79 0.45
CA ASP A 374 -7.58 -16.07 1.69
C ASP A 374 -7.61 -14.55 1.45
N MET A 375 -8.05 -13.81 2.46
CA MET A 375 -7.94 -12.35 2.54
C MET A 375 -7.09 -11.95 3.75
N ILE A 376 -6.46 -10.78 3.65
CA ILE A 376 -5.80 -10.09 4.77
C ILE A 376 -5.90 -8.58 4.58
N LYS A 377 -6.01 -7.82 5.68
CA LYS A 377 -6.02 -6.36 5.67
C LYS A 377 -4.63 -5.79 5.89
N GLY A 378 -4.36 -4.69 5.21
CA GLY A 378 -3.14 -3.91 5.35
C GLY A 378 -3.44 -2.42 5.50
N TYR A 379 -2.59 -1.74 6.25
CA TYR A 379 -2.75 -0.32 6.55
C TYR A 379 -1.60 0.47 5.92
N PRO A 380 -1.88 1.26 4.85
CA PRO A 380 -0.89 2.15 4.27
C PRO A 380 -0.48 3.23 5.26
N ARG A 381 0.83 3.48 5.40
CA ARG A 381 1.38 4.56 6.21
C ARG A 381 2.50 5.23 5.43
N LYS A 382 2.38 6.52 5.18
CA LYS A 382 3.45 7.33 4.57
C LYS A 382 4.44 7.79 5.63
N ASN A 383 3.90 8.23 6.77
CA ASN A 383 4.69 8.63 7.93
C ASN A 383 4.18 7.91 9.18
N LEU A 384 5.07 7.71 10.14
CA LEU A 384 4.74 7.36 11.50
C LEU A 384 4.31 8.64 12.24
N ILE A 385 3.39 8.50 13.18
CA ILE A 385 2.83 9.62 13.93
C ILE A 385 3.02 9.35 15.41
N ALA A 386 3.72 10.24 16.10
CA ALA A 386 3.67 10.32 17.56
C ALA A 386 2.58 11.33 17.96
N ASN A 387 1.50 10.84 18.56
CA ASN A 387 0.47 11.71 19.09
C ASN A 387 0.88 12.27 20.44
N PHE A 388 0.36 13.45 20.80
CA PHE A 388 0.60 14.03 22.12
C PHE A 388 -0.10 13.21 23.20
N GLY A 389 0.64 12.80 24.23
CA GLY A 389 0.13 12.03 25.35
C GLY A 389 1.27 11.48 26.20
N THR A 390 1.02 11.38 27.50
CA THR A 390 1.97 10.88 28.49
C THR A 390 1.49 9.52 29.00
N PRO A 391 2.04 8.40 28.50
CA PRO A 391 1.70 7.06 28.97
C PRO A 391 2.37 6.76 30.30
N THR A 392 1.85 5.74 30.99
CA THR A 392 2.57 5.11 32.10
C THR A 392 3.58 4.13 31.53
N ILE A 393 4.81 4.12 32.05
CA ILE A 393 5.85 3.17 31.67
C ILE A 393 5.89 2.07 32.74
N ASP A 394 5.03 1.07 32.58
CA ASP A 394 4.86 -0.02 33.54
C ASP A 394 4.86 -1.44 32.92
N GLY A 395 5.01 -1.50 31.59
CA GLY A 395 4.98 -2.74 30.80
C GLY A 395 3.62 -3.44 30.81
N ALA A 396 2.55 -2.78 31.25
CA ALA A 396 1.21 -3.36 31.31
C ALA A 396 0.43 -3.10 30.01
N ALA A 397 -0.39 -4.08 29.61
CA ALA A 397 -1.17 -4.01 28.37
C ALA A 397 -2.56 -3.37 28.54
N SER A 398 -2.98 -3.09 29.77
CA SER A 398 -4.35 -2.69 30.09
C SER A 398 -4.41 -1.33 30.78
N GLY A 399 -5.33 -0.50 30.34
CA GLY A 399 -5.63 0.79 30.96
C GLY A 399 -4.82 1.96 30.43
N ASP A 400 -4.12 1.78 29.35
CA ASP A 400 -3.12 2.68 28.83
C ASP A 400 -3.61 3.66 27.78
N THR A 401 -2.94 4.82 27.76
CA THR A 401 -3.00 5.82 26.70
C THR A 401 -2.32 5.37 25.39
N TRP A 402 -1.65 4.22 25.38
CA TRP A 402 -1.01 3.62 24.20
C TRP A 402 -1.98 3.18 23.09
N THR A 403 -3.28 3.12 23.39
CA THR A 403 -4.26 2.72 22.39
C THR A 403 -4.46 3.81 21.37
N TYR A 404 -3.85 3.65 20.22
CA TYR A 404 -4.27 4.33 19.02
C TYR A 404 -5.76 4.05 18.77
N PRO A 405 -6.58 5.02 18.29
CA PRO A 405 -8.03 4.79 18.12
C PRO A 405 -8.39 3.60 17.24
N LYS A 406 -7.43 3.05 16.49
CA LYS A 406 -7.59 1.88 15.60
C LYS A 406 -6.51 0.80 15.79
N GLY A 407 -5.80 0.80 16.92
CA GLY A 407 -4.67 -0.10 17.17
C GLY A 407 -3.32 0.49 16.81
N TYR A 408 -2.29 -0.33 16.89
CA TYR A 408 -0.90 0.05 16.62
C TYR A 408 -0.70 0.49 15.17
N GLN A 409 0.17 1.49 14.96
CA GLN A 409 0.44 1.99 13.62
C GLN A 409 1.46 1.15 12.84
N ILE A 410 2.33 0.41 13.56
CA ILE A 410 3.30 -0.49 12.96
C ILE A 410 2.91 -1.91 13.33
N ILE A 411 2.76 -2.77 12.33
CA ILE A 411 2.52 -4.20 12.47
C ILE A 411 3.57 -4.91 11.63
N LEU A 412 4.44 -5.68 12.26
CA LEU A 412 5.45 -6.49 11.59
C LEU A 412 5.23 -7.96 11.91
N GLY A 413 5.67 -8.81 11.01
CA GLY A 413 5.70 -10.25 11.23
C GLY A 413 4.72 -11.03 10.40
N HIS A 414 4.87 -12.33 10.51
CA HIS A 414 4.16 -13.33 9.75
C HIS A 414 3.15 -14.07 10.63
N GLU A 415 2.38 -14.95 10.04
CA GLU A 415 1.45 -15.82 10.76
C GLU A 415 2.12 -16.66 11.83
N ASN A 416 1.30 -17.16 12.75
CA ASN A 416 1.70 -18.16 13.75
C ASN A 416 2.75 -17.70 14.76
N ASN A 417 2.43 -16.63 15.52
CA ASN A 417 3.14 -16.19 16.73
C ASN A 417 4.37 -15.31 16.52
N THR A 418 4.42 -14.60 15.43
CA THR A 418 5.50 -13.65 15.18
C THR A 418 4.99 -12.22 14.97
N ARG A 419 3.73 -11.94 15.32
CA ARG A 419 3.16 -10.60 15.22
C ARG A 419 3.84 -9.65 16.21
N ARG A 420 4.28 -8.51 15.71
CA ARG A 420 4.91 -7.43 16.47
C ARG A 420 4.15 -6.16 16.20
N THR A 421 3.77 -5.47 17.25
CA THR A 421 2.98 -4.22 17.16
C THR A 421 3.71 -3.13 17.91
N MET A 422 3.77 -1.93 17.33
CA MET A 422 4.54 -0.81 17.86
C MET A 422 3.79 0.48 17.68
N ASP A 423 4.08 1.44 18.57
CA ASP A 423 3.49 2.76 18.54
C ASP A 423 4.41 3.83 19.13
N PHE A 424 4.12 5.10 18.82
CA PHE A 424 4.79 6.27 19.34
C PHE A 424 3.80 7.26 19.94
N LEU A 425 4.21 7.83 21.07
CA LEU A 425 3.59 9.01 21.67
C LEU A 425 4.68 10.05 21.98
N TYR A 426 4.27 11.26 22.33
CA TYR A 426 5.22 12.25 22.84
C TYR A 426 4.53 13.26 23.78
N ASP A 427 5.34 13.90 24.63
CA ASP A 427 4.97 15.11 25.33
C ASP A 427 6.11 16.15 25.25
N ASP A 428 6.05 17.16 26.07
CA ASP A 428 7.06 18.21 26.05
C ASP A 428 8.44 17.77 26.56
N GLU A 429 8.50 16.66 27.31
CA GLU A 429 9.74 16.14 27.91
C GLU A 429 10.29 14.90 27.20
N TYR A 430 9.42 14.04 26.63
CA TYR A 430 9.80 12.72 26.16
C TYR A 430 9.22 12.39 24.77
N LEU A 431 9.97 11.60 24.01
CA LEU A 431 9.45 10.70 22.98
C LEU A 431 9.19 9.34 23.63
N TYR A 432 7.99 8.82 23.47
CA TYR A 432 7.61 7.52 23.97
C TYR A 432 7.56 6.49 22.84
N PHE A 433 8.00 5.27 23.15
CA PHE A 433 7.98 4.14 22.24
C PHE A 433 7.45 2.90 22.96
N THR A 434 6.57 2.14 22.31
CA THR A 434 6.16 0.82 22.78
C THR A 434 6.28 -0.22 21.69
N ALA A 435 6.67 -1.43 22.07
CA ALA A 435 6.65 -2.62 21.22
C ALA A 435 6.10 -3.81 21.99
N MET A 436 5.16 -4.54 21.39
CA MET A 436 4.71 -5.85 21.87
C MET A 436 5.04 -6.88 20.81
N CYS A 437 5.85 -7.85 21.18
CA CYS A 437 6.33 -8.92 20.31
C CYS A 437 5.78 -10.25 20.79
N ILE A 438 4.96 -10.91 19.97
CA ILE A 438 4.53 -12.28 20.21
C ILE A 438 5.68 -13.19 19.82
N ASP A 439 6.16 -13.99 20.79
CA ASP A 439 7.26 -14.91 20.64
C ASP A 439 7.07 -16.06 21.64
N ARG A 440 7.17 -17.29 21.17
CA ARG A 440 7.04 -18.49 22.02
C ARG A 440 8.37 -19.09 22.45
N ASP A 441 9.46 -18.58 21.91
CA ASP A 441 10.82 -19.06 22.13
C ASP A 441 11.74 -17.89 22.51
N ILE A 442 11.35 -17.16 23.55
CA ILE A 442 12.08 -15.96 23.98
C ILE A 442 13.45 -16.36 24.53
N ILE A 443 14.51 -15.92 23.86
CA ILE A 443 15.90 -16.18 24.24
C ILE A 443 16.50 -14.93 24.87
N ASP A 444 16.89 -15.02 26.15
CA ASP A 444 17.42 -13.93 26.96
C ASP A 444 18.76 -14.23 27.66
N ASP A 445 19.36 -15.38 27.36
CA ASP A 445 20.58 -15.88 28.01
C ASP A 445 21.77 -16.04 27.03
N LYS A 446 21.68 -15.49 25.82
CA LYS A 446 22.70 -15.58 24.77
C LYS A 446 23.32 -14.19 24.51
N PRO A 447 24.48 -14.13 23.85
CA PRO A 447 25.08 -12.83 23.46
C PRO A 447 24.22 -11.98 22.53
N ASP A 448 23.39 -12.64 21.72
CA ASP A 448 22.49 -11.99 20.76
C ASP A 448 21.04 -12.38 21.07
N ASN A 449 20.52 -11.93 22.19
CA ASN A 449 19.16 -12.17 22.66
C ASN A 449 18.10 -11.61 21.72
N ASP A 450 16.85 -12.01 21.93
CA ASP A 450 15.71 -11.29 21.40
C ASP A 450 15.71 -9.86 21.87
N GLY A 451 15.07 -8.99 21.07
CA GLY A 451 14.97 -7.59 21.42
C GLY A 451 14.57 -6.71 20.26
N VAL A 452 14.45 -5.43 20.56
CA VAL A 452 13.98 -4.42 19.60
C VAL A 452 15.01 -3.32 19.44
N PHE A 453 15.40 -3.07 18.21
CA PHE A 453 16.14 -1.87 17.81
C PHE A 453 15.16 -0.76 17.44
N LEU A 454 15.37 0.40 17.99
CA LEU A 454 14.76 1.66 17.58
C LEU A 454 15.83 2.55 16.98
N TYR A 455 15.63 2.96 15.75
CA TYR A 455 16.49 3.91 15.05
C TYR A 455 15.77 5.24 14.87
N LEU A 456 16.45 6.34 15.13
CA LEU A 456 15.92 7.69 15.02
C LEU A 456 16.92 8.56 14.25
N ASP A 457 16.44 9.31 13.26
CA ASP A 457 17.16 10.37 12.57
C ASP A 457 16.45 11.69 12.88
N MET A 458 16.98 12.40 13.87
CA MET A 458 16.39 13.62 14.39
C MET A 458 16.58 14.83 13.45
N VAL A 459 17.50 14.72 12.50
CA VAL A 459 17.88 15.82 11.61
C VAL A 459 17.44 15.59 10.15
N ASN A 460 16.74 14.46 9.88
CA ASN A 460 16.31 14.07 8.55
C ASN A 460 17.47 14.07 7.53
N ALA A 461 18.59 13.46 7.93
CA ALA A 461 19.82 13.43 7.14
C ALA A 461 19.69 12.64 5.84
N CYS A 462 18.81 11.61 5.81
CA CYS A 462 18.57 10.76 4.63
C CYS A 462 19.87 10.19 4.05
N ASP A 463 20.71 9.57 4.88
CA ASP A 463 22.03 9.12 4.49
C ASP A 463 22.18 7.61 4.53
N VAL A 464 23.21 7.09 3.87
CA VAL A 464 23.66 5.68 3.95
C VAL A 464 24.59 5.43 5.14
N TYR A 465 25.05 6.47 5.79
CA TYR A 465 25.90 6.41 6.97
C TYR A 465 25.20 6.98 8.21
N PRO A 466 25.56 6.52 9.42
CA PRO A 466 25.19 7.21 10.66
C PRO A 466 25.76 8.62 10.67
N ARG A 467 24.93 9.61 10.97
CA ARG A 467 25.32 11.04 11.05
C ARG A 467 25.04 11.59 12.43
N ASN A 468 25.65 12.71 12.76
CA ASN A 468 25.29 13.47 13.95
C ASN A 468 23.77 13.73 13.98
N GLY A 469 23.14 13.49 15.14
CA GLY A 469 21.69 13.58 15.31
C GLY A 469 20.93 12.29 14.96
N MET A 470 21.62 11.20 14.65
CA MET A 470 21.05 9.88 14.58
C MET A 470 21.31 9.07 15.85
N TYR A 471 20.34 8.25 16.23
CA TYR A 471 20.38 7.42 17.44
C TYR A 471 19.91 6.02 17.16
N GLN A 472 20.52 5.04 17.86
CA GLN A 472 20.13 3.64 17.88
C GLN A 472 19.98 3.19 19.31
N PHE A 473 18.79 2.77 19.70
CA PHE A 473 18.54 2.07 20.97
C PHE A 473 18.36 0.59 20.68
N PHE A 474 18.85 -0.25 21.58
CA PHE A 474 18.52 -1.66 21.58
C PHE A 474 17.97 -2.04 22.96
N PHE A 475 16.75 -2.49 22.98
CA PHE A 475 16.03 -2.97 24.15
C PHE A 475 16.12 -4.49 24.15
N ASP A 476 16.99 -5.04 25.00
CA ASP A 476 17.23 -6.48 25.13
C ASP A 476 16.20 -7.09 26.07
N VAL A 477 15.65 -8.24 25.73
CA VAL A 477 14.66 -8.95 26.58
C VAL A 477 15.22 -9.39 27.92
N ASN A 478 16.53 -9.38 28.12
CA ASN A 478 17.17 -9.60 29.43
C ASN A 478 16.98 -8.44 30.42
N GLY A 479 16.36 -7.34 29.98
CA GLY A 479 16.12 -6.14 30.80
C GLY A 479 17.19 -5.06 30.65
N THR A 480 18.13 -5.18 29.71
CA THR A 480 19.16 -4.17 29.46
C THR A 480 18.82 -3.32 28.25
N VAL A 481 19.28 -2.06 28.29
CA VAL A 481 19.18 -1.12 27.16
C VAL A 481 20.57 -0.61 26.83
N THR A 482 20.88 -0.56 25.54
CA THR A 482 22.09 0.08 25.02
C THR A 482 21.72 1.16 24.03
N MET A 483 22.59 2.17 23.93
CA MET A 483 22.43 3.28 23.01
C MET A 483 23.70 3.48 22.20
N LYS A 484 23.52 3.89 20.93
CA LYS A 484 24.59 4.43 20.09
C LYS A 484 24.11 5.73 19.46
N HIS A 485 25.04 6.65 19.21
CA HIS A 485 24.78 7.82 18.37
C HIS A 485 25.61 7.79 17.10
N GLY A 486 25.11 8.39 16.05
CA GLY A 486 25.85 8.60 14.81
C GLY A 486 26.86 9.73 14.97
N ALA A 487 28.02 9.61 14.35
CA ALA A 487 29.04 10.63 14.30
C ALA A 487 29.64 10.73 12.91
N ASP A 488 29.82 11.97 12.43
CA ASP A 488 30.51 12.23 11.18
C ASP A 488 32.01 11.95 11.34
N LEU A 489 32.63 11.44 10.30
CA LEU A 489 34.07 11.21 10.25
C LEU A 489 34.76 12.46 9.70
N GLU A 490 35.68 13.04 10.50
CA GLU A 490 36.41 14.24 10.12
C GLU A 490 37.18 14.02 8.79
N GLY A 491 36.96 14.90 7.83
CA GLY A 491 37.61 14.88 6.52
C GLY A 491 37.04 13.88 5.53
N TYR A 492 35.96 13.15 5.86
CA TYR A 492 35.32 12.19 4.98
C TYR A 492 33.80 12.41 4.92
N ASP A 493 33.18 12.18 3.77
CA ASP A 493 31.73 12.12 3.65
C ASP A 493 31.22 10.75 4.07
N ALA A 494 31.43 10.40 5.33
CA ALA A 494 31.08 9.14 5.95
C ALA A 494 30.79 9.36 7.44
N GLY A 495 30.16 8.38 8.06
CA GLY A 495 29.88 8.40 9.50
C GLY A 495 29.92 6.99 10.08
N LYS A 496 29.89 6.92 11.40
CA LYS A 496 29.91 5.66 12.16
C LYS A 496 29.02 5.73 13.39
N TRP A 497 28.60 4.57 13.87
CA TRP A 497 27.99 4.44 15.19
C TRP A 497 29.06 4.48 16.28
N ILE A 498 28.82 5.29 17.33
CA ILE A 498 29.60 5.33 18.54
C ILE A 498 28.72 4.85 19.69
N ALA A 499 29.20 3.87 20.45
CA ALA A 499 28.51 3.40 21.66
C ALA A 499 28.53 4.50 22.74
N ASN A 500 27.42 4.65 23.43
CA ASN A 500 27.26 5.55 24.57
C ASN A 500 27.47 4.78 25.88
N ASP A 501 28.04 5.46 26.88
CA ASP A 501 28.01 4.95 28.23
C ASP A 501 26.63 5.13 28.87
N ALA A 502 26.28 4.31 29.87
CA ALA A 502 24.99 4.39 30.54
C ALA A 502 24.67 5.77 31.13
N ALA A 503 25.68 6.55 31.46
CA ALA A 503 25.51 7.92 31.93
C ALA A 503 24.94 8.88 30.87
N ASP A 504 25.22 8.62 29.58
CA ASP A 504 24.80 9.49 28.48
C ASP A 504 23.27 9.41 28.24
N PHE A 505 22.64 8.32 28.67
CA PHE A 505 21.20 8.10 28.54
C PHE A 505 20.50 7.73 29.84
N ALA A 506 21.08 8.10 30.99
CA ALA A 506 20.55 7.79 32.32
C ALA A 506 19.13 8.33 32.58
N GLY A 507 18.66 9.33 31.78
CA GLY A 507 17.29 9.84 31.82
C GLY A 507 16.25 9.01 31.10
N VAL A 508 16.64 8.01 30.32
CA VAL A 508 15.71 7.11 29.65
C VAL A 508 15.03 6.21 30.68
N LYS A 509 13.70 6.29 30.72
CA LYS A 509 12.87 5.38 31.52
C LYS A 509 12.37 4.26 30.64
N TYR A 510 12.40 3.03 31.11
CA TYR A 510 11.91 1.89 30.35
C TYR A 510 11.44 0.76 31.24
N GLU A 511 10.55 -0.07 30.72
CA GLU A 511 10.10 -1.30 31.31
C GLU A 511 10.07 -2.39 30.24
N ILE A 512 10.61 -3.55 30.54
CA ILE A 512 10.64 -4.73 29.66
C ILE A 512 10.05 -5.89 30.42
N LYS A 513 8.86 -6.33 30.00
CA LYS A 513 8.14 -7.44 30.61
C LYS A 513 8.05 -8.64 29.66
N LYS A 514 8.34 -9.80 30.20
CA LYS A 514 8.23 -11.09 29.52
C LYS A 514 7.08 -11.91 30.08
N ALA A 515 6.42 -12.64 29.20
CA ALA A 515 5.44 -13.69 29.51
C ALA A 515 5.83 -14.96 28.72
N LEU A 516 5.04 -16.03 28.85
CA LEU A 516 5.34 -17.31 28.18
C LEU A 516 5.36 -17.26 26.65
N SER A 517 4.69 -16.27 26.04
CA SER A 517 4.50 -16.21 24.60
C SER A 517 4.59 -14.81 24.01
N TYR A 518 5.07 -13.85 24.78
CA TYR A 518 5.31 -12.49 24.30
C TYR A 518 6.23 -11.73 25.26
N TYR A 519 6.84 -10.68 24.75
CA TYR A 519 7.46 -9.63 25.58
C TYR A 519 6.96 -8.27 25.16
N ARG A 520 6.99 -7.32 26.10
CA ARG A 520 6.60 -5.95 25.89
C ARG A 520 7.71 -5.00 26.33
N ILE A 521 7.94 -4.00 25.54
CA ILE A 521 8.87 -2.91 25.79
C ILE A 521 8.07 -1.62 25.82
N GLU A 522 8.32 -0.80 26.84
CA GLU A 522 7.88 0.59 26.92
C GLU A 522 9.07 1.46 27.29
N ALA A 523 9.21 2.59 26.60
CA ALA A 523 10.31 3.50 26.82
C ALA A 523 9.84 4.96 26.75
N ALA A 524 10.39 5.81 27.63
CA ALA A 524 10.31 7.25 27.59
C ALA A 524 11.73 7.80 27.41
N ILE A 525 12.01 8.39 26.26
CA ILE A 525 13.32 8.89 25.86
C ILE A 525 13.28 10.42 25.95
N PRO A 526 14.02 11.04 26.88
CA PRO A 526 14.05 12.50 27.01
C PRO A 526 14.51 13.16 25.71
N TRP A 527 13.89 14.27 25.34
CA TRP A 527 14.35 15.05 24.18
C TRP A 527 15.80 15.47 24.32
N SER A 528 16.26 15.75 25.53
CA SER A 528 17.66 16.09 25.81
C SER A 528 18.66 14.98 25.46
N VAL A 529 18.28 13.71 25.60
CA VAL A 529 19.08 12.55 25.17
C VAL A 529 19.19 12.48 23.65
N LEU A 530 18.15 12.96 22.93
CA LEU A 530 18.11 13.05 21.48
C LEU A 530 18.69 14.37 20.94
N GLY A 531 19.42 15.13 21.78
CA GLY A 531 20.06 16.37 21.38
C GLY A 531 19.10 17.56 21.20
N GLU A 532 17.86 17.45 21.69
CA GLU A 532 16.82 18.48 21.57
C GLU A 532 16.53 19.14 22.93
N ALA A 533 16.34 20.46 22.92
CA ALA A 533 15.94 21.19 24.14
C ALA A 533 14.47 21.03 24.49
N GLN A 534 13.65 20.66 23.50
CA GLN A 534 12.21 20.44 23.59
C GLN A 534 11.72 19.61 22.40
N ALA A 535 10.46 19.14 22.43
CA ALA A 535 9.85 18.40 21.33
C ALA A 535 9.95 19.15 19.98
N PRO A 536 10.54 18.58 18.93
CA PRO A 536 10.76 19.24 17.64
C PRO A 536 9.50 19.21 16.76
N LYS A 537 8.43 19.87 17.20
CA LYS A 537 7.07 19.80 16.61
C LYS A 537 6.94 20.25 15.17
N SER A 538 7.85 21.06 14.67
CA SER A 538 7.81 21.63 13.30
C SER A 538 8.76 20.94 12.31
N ARG A 539 9.40 19.85 12.71
CA ARG A 539 10.43 19.18 11.91
C ARG A 539 10.05 17.73 11.64
N LEU A 540 10.24 17.30 10.39
CA LEU A 540 10.18 15.89 10.02
C LEU A 540 11.43 15.19 10.57
N MET A 541 11.24 14.19 11.39
CA MET A 541 12.24 13.21 11.80
C MET A 541 12.07 11.93 10.99
N ARG A 542 12.95 10.95 11.18
CA ARG A 542 12.78 9.61 10.64
C ARG A 542 12.96 8.56 11.70
N ALA A 543 12.25 7.45 11.52
CA ALA A 543 12.37 6.30 12.40
C ALA A 543 12.31 4.99 11.61
N ASP A 544 13.02 4.00 12.13
CA ASP A 544 12.87 2.60 11.76
C ASP A 544 12.89 1.74 13.02
N VAL A 545 12.27 0.58 12.95
CA VAL A 545 12.26 -0.39 14.02
C VAL A 545 12.64 -1.75 13.45
N SER A 546 13.53 -2.44 14.12
CA SER A 546 13.94 -3.80 13.77
C SER A 546 13.81 -4.70 14.99
N VAL A 547 13.07 -5.77 14.85
CA VAL A 547 12.96 -6.80 15.89
C VAL A 547 13.94 -7.91 15.58
N ARG A 548 14.86 -8.16 16.50
CA ARG A 548 15.73 -9.33 16.47
C ARG A 548 15.03 -10.50 17.13
N ASN A 549 14.84 -11.57 16.38
CA ASN A 549 14.28 -12.83 16.85
C ASN A 549 15.38 -13.91 16.76
N ARG A 550 15.84 -14.35 17.92
CA ARG A 550 16.86 -15.37 18.06
C ARG A 550 16.23 -16.75 18.15
N HIS A 551 16.67 -17.65 17.31
CA HIS A 551 16.46 -19.09 17.47
C HIS A 551 17.75 -19.76 17.98
N GLU A 552 17.70 -21.02 18.34
CA GLU A 552 18.92 -21.70 18.84
C GLU A 552 20.14 -21.57 17.93
N SER A 553 19.94 -21.66 16.61
CA SER A 553 20.99 -21.65 15.60
C SER A 553 20.97 -20.51 14.61
N THR A 554 19.91 -19.69 14.58
CA THR A 554 19.71 -18.61 13.62
C THR A 554 19.20 -17.35 14.29
N ILE A 555 19.40 -16.22 13.63
CA ILE A 555 18.83 -14.91 14.01
C ILE A 555 18.04 -14.40 12.84
N GLU A 556 16.81 -14.02 13.10
CA GLU A 556 15.94 -13.35 12.15
C GLU A 556 15.73 -11.90 12.53
N TYR A 557 15.52 -11.05 11.54
CA TYR A 557 15.17 -9.65 11.75
C TYR A 557 13.87 -9.35 11.01
N ALA A 558 12.92 -8.75 11.71
CA ALA A 558 11.74 -8.12 11.11
C ALA A 558 11.87 -6.61 11.23
N THR A 559 11.89 -5.91 10.11
CA THR A 559 12.11 -4.46 10.06
C THR A 559 10.99 -3.78 9.29
N ILE A 560 10.80 -2.47 9.50
CA ILE A 560 9.92 -1.67 8.65
C ILE A 560 10.44 -1.67 7.21
N VAL A 561 11.76 -1.69 7.03
CA VAL A 561 12.45 -1.61 5.75
C VAL A 561 13.22 -2.90 5.49
N ASP A 562 12.51 -3.98 5.20
CA ASP A 562 13.04 -5.35 5.15
C ASP A 562 14.24 -5.56 4.21
N THR A 563 14.28 -4.87 3.07
CA THR A 563 15.30 -5.14 2.04
C THR A 563 16.49 -4.19 2.07
N GLU A 564 16.37 -3.06 2.74
CA GLU A 564 17.31 -1.94 2.63
C GLU A 564 17.98 -1.56 3.94
N ASN A 565 17.40 -1.99 5.06
CA ASN A 565 17.96 -1.82 6.38
C ASN A 565 18.30 -3.19 6.99
N THR A 566 19.58 -3.40 7.22
CA THR A 566 20.04 -4.51 8.07
C THR A 566 20.61 -3.90 9.34
N SER A 567 20.66 -4.66 10.42
CA SER A 567 21.24 -4.21 11.70
C SER A 567 22.65 -3.61 11.60
N SER A 568 23.38 -3.94 10.53
CA SER A 568 24.73 -3.46 10.26
C SER A 568 24.81 -2.25 9.32
N LYS A 569 23.70 -1.85 8.67
CA LYS A 569 23.68 -0.80 7.63
C LYS A 569 22.45 0.09 7.81
N PRO A 570 22.49 1.06 8.71
CA PRO A 570 21.38 2.00 8.87
C PRO A 570 21.35 2.95 7.67
N ASN A 571 20.35 2.77 6.81
CA ASN A 571 20.13 3.63 5.66
C ASN A 571 18.97 4.59 5.98
N SER A 572 19.23 5.71 6.66
CA SER A 572 18.15 6.59 7.13
C SER A 572 17.31 7.20 5.99
N TRP A 573 17.83 7.20 4.76
CA TRP A 573 17.06 7.60 3.59
C TRP A 573 15.85 6.67 3.35
N SER A 574 15.92 5.40 3.76
CA SER A 574 14.85 4.41 3.61
C SER A 574 13.88 4.39 4.80
N TRP A 575 14.22 5.00 5.93
CA TRP A 575 13.38 5.04 7.12
C TRP A 575 12.12 5.87 6.89
N MET A 576 11.06 5.55 7.60
CA MET A 576 9.81 6.30 7.52
C MET A 576 9.93 7.66 8.19
N GLY A 577 9.24 8.66 7.65
CA GLY A 577 9.06 9.92 8.35
C GLY A 577 8.36 9.70 9.69
N LEU A 578 8.77 10.45 10.73
CA LEU A 578 8.13 10.48 12.04
C LEU A 578 7.69 11.92 12.34
N LEU A 579 6.38 12.11 12.53
CA LEU A 579 5.74 13.40 12.78
C LEU A 579 5.16 13.45 14.20
N LEU A 580 5.35 14.59 14.86
CA LEU A 580 4.71 14.88 16.13
C LEU A 580 3.38 15.58 15.88
N MET A 581 2.27 15.03 16.40
CA MET A 581 0.92 15.53 16.14
C MET A 581 0.17 15.80 17.43
N GLY A 582 -0.56 16.93 17.49
CA GLY A 582 -1.57 17.18 18.53
C GLY A 582 -1.12 17.94 19.78
N ALA A 583 0.13 18.42 19.85
CA ALA A 583 0.59 19.18 21.02
C ALA A 583 -0.04 20.57 21.20
N ASP A 584 -0.50 21.16 20.12
CA ASP A 584 -1.13 22.49 20.14
C ASP A 584 -2.63 22.42 20.51
N SER A 585 -3.14 21.23 20.77
CA SER A 585 -4.49 21.02 21.23
C SER A 585 -4.65 21.02 22.76
N HIS A 586 -3.86 21.80 23.50
CA HIS A 586 -4.32 22.34 24.76
C HIS A 586 -5.44 23.34 24.47
N VAL A 587 -6.49 22.86 23.85
CA VAL A 587 -7.78 23.49 24.00
C VAL A 587 -8.12 23.28 25.46
N ALA A 588 -7.95 24.31 26.26
CA ALA A 588 -8.75 24.39 27.43
C ALA A 588 -10.18 24.04 27.02
N THR A 589 -10.72 22.95 27.55
CA THR A 589 -12.07 22.47 27.33
C THR A 589 -13.09 23.43 27.89
N THR A 590 -13.08 24.69 27.45
CA THR A 590 -14.05 25.71 27.76
C THR A 590 -14.95 26.08 26.58
N ALA A 591 -14.65 25.58 25.37
CA ALA A 591 -15.62 25.61 24.31
C ALA A 591 -16.47 24.32 24.38
N SER A 592 -17.62 24.41 24.99
CA SER A 592 -18.67 23.38 24.94
C SER A 592 -18.88 22.95 23.49
N GLY A 593 -19.03 21.64 23.24
CA GLY A 593 -19.08 21.02 21.88
C GLY A 593 -20.22 21.51 20.95
N ASP A 594 -20.96 22.53 21.33
CA ASP A 594 -22.09 23.08 20.60
C ASP A 594 -21.77 24.33 19.74
N SER A 595 -20.53 24.76 19.66
CA SER A 595 -20.20 26.05 19.05
C SER A 595 -19.60 25.97 17.59
N LEU A 596 -19.20 24.80 17.13
CA LEU A 596 -18.60 24.63 15.79
C LEU A 596 -19.41 23.67 14.94
N ASN A 597 -19.87 24.15 13.79
CA ASN A 597 -20.51 23.35 12.77
C ASN A 597 -19.62 23.26 11.53
N ILE A 598 -19.38 22.04 11.05
CA ILE A 598 -18.63 21.77 9.83
C ILE A 598 -19.52 20.98 8.89
N ALA A 599 -19.82 21.53 7.75
CA ALA A 599 -20.63 20.93 6.69
C ALA A 599 -19.81 20.73 5.44
N CYS A 600 -19.98 19.60 4.79
CA CYS A 600 -19.33 19.26 3.53
C CYS A 600 -20.44 19.26 2.44
N PRO A 601 -20.76 20.41 1.81
CA PRO A 601 -21.88 20.52 0.87
C PRO A 601 -21.66 19.83 -0.48
N GLY A 602 -20.52 19.18 -0.67
CA GLY A 602 -20.07 18.63 -1.96
C GLY A 602 -19.19 19.60 -2.73
N ASN A 603 -18.79 19.21 -3.95
CA ASN A 603 -17.93 20.01 -4.84
C ASN A 603 -16.56 20.39 -4.24
N GLY A 604 -16.01 19.58 -3.37
CA GLY A 604 -14.69 19.83 -2.78
C GLY A 604 -14.64 21.02 -1.83
N LEU A 605 -15.76 21.47 -1.29
CA LEU A 605 -15.83 22.60 -0.36
C LEU A 605 -16.20 22.12 1.05
N VAL A 606 -15.60 22.75 2.06
CA VAL A 606 -15.94 22.58 3.46
C VAL A 606 -16.39 23.92 4.02
N LYS A 607 -17.64 23.97 4.45
CA LYS A 607 -18.24 25.14 5.10
C LYS A 607 -18.08 24.99 6.62
N ILE A 608 -17.53 26.03 7.25
CA ILE A 608 -17.25 26.10 8.67
C ILE A 608 -17.99 27.29 9.24
N SER A 609 -18.78 27.07 10.29
CA SER A 609 -19.46 28.15 11.00
C SER A 609 -19.36 27.94 12.52
N SER A 610 -19.25 29.02 13.27
CA SER A 610 -19.10 29.01 14.73
C SER A 610 -19.92 30.13 15.34
N ARG A 611 -20.15 30.07 16.67
CA ARG A 611 -20.65 31.19 17.46
C ARG A 611 -19.59 32.23 17.80
N HIS A 612 -18.33 31.87 17.63
CA HIS A 612 -17.14 32.72 17.88
C HIS A 612 -16.48 33.10 16.59
N ASP A 613 -15.88 34.28 16.54
CA ASP A 613 -15.10 34.71 15.39
C ASP A 613 -13.90 33.80 15.15
N LEU A 614 -13.70 33.43 13.90
CA LEU A 614 -12.60 32.59 13.45
C LEU A 614 -11.36 33.43 13.19
N SER A 615 -10.20 32.98 13.62
CA SER A 615 -8.90 33.62 13.35
C SER A 615 -8.05 32.87 12.32
N GLY A 616 -8.32 31.59 12.12
CA GLY A 616 -7.62 30.74 11.15
C GLY A 616 -8.38 29.44 10.88
N VAL A 617 -8.25 28.94 9.67
CA VAL A 617 -8.70 27.61 9.28
C VAL A 617 -7.61 26.98 8.44
N GLU A 618 -7.23 25.78 8.82
CA GLU A 618 -6.22 24.99 8.13
C GLU A 618 -6.80 23.60 7.85
N LEU A 619 -6.59 23.13 6.65
CA LEU A 619 -6.96 21.79 6.21
C LEU A 619 -5.69 20.98 5.99
N PHE A 620 -5.59 19.86 6.65
CA PHE A 620 -4.52 18.90 6.50
C PHE A 620 -5.05 17.60 5.90
N SER A 621 -4.25 16.93 5.09
CA SER A 621 -4.48 15.54 4.72
C SER A 621 -4.35 14.63 5.94
N PHE A 622 -4.79 13.36 5.81
CA PHE A 622 -4.69 12.41 6.93
C PHE A 622 -3.24 12.02 7.29
N ASP A 623 -2.28 12.35 6.44
CA ASP A 623 -0.84 12.18 6.72
C ASP A 623 -0.19 13.42 7.35
N GLY A 624 -0.99 14.46 7.65
CA GLY A 624 -0.53 15.70 8.28
C GLY A 624 0.01 16.76 7.32
N THR A 625 -0.06 16.56 6.00
CA THR A 625 0.36 17.57 5.03
C THR A 625 -0.68 18.69 4.97
N LEU A 626 -0.25 19.96 5.06
CA LEU A 626 -1.12 21.11 4.89
C LEU A 626 -1.62 21.17 3.45
N ILE A 627 -2.94 21.03 3.27
CA ILE A 627 -3.59 21.09 1.95
C ILE A 627 -3.93 22.54 1.60
N ASN A 628 -4.56 23.26 2.54
CA ASN A 628 -5.02 24.61 2.36
C ASN A 628 -5.16 25.35 3.68
N GLN A 629 -5.07 26.68 3.64
CA GLN A 629 -5.26 27.53 4.82
C GLN A 629 -5.92 28.85 4.43
N LEU A 630 -6.70 29.40 5.34
CA LEU A 630 -7.26 30.75 5.21
C LEU A 630 -7.40 31.45 6.56
N LYS A 631 -7.45 32.79 6.52
CA LYS A 631 -7.74 33.65 7.66
C LYS A 631 -9.12 34.26 7.49
N PRO A 632 -10.17 33.69 8.11
CA PRO A 632 -11.53 34.22 8.02
C PRO A 632 -11.63 35.61 8.65
N SER A 633 -12.59 36.38 8.19
CA SER A 633 -13.07 37.60 8.86
C SER A 633 -14.50 37.32 9.34
N GLY A 634 -14.67 37.07 10.66
CA GLY A 634 -15.94 36.72 11.24
C GLY A 634 -16.06 35.25 11.62
N ASN A 635 -17.29 34.78 11.81
CA ASN A 635 -17.60 33.47 12.39
C ASN A 635 -17.97 32.38 11.37
N GLU A 636 -17.82 32.64 10.09
CA GLU A 636 -18.12 31.69 9.01
C GLU A 636 -17.09 31.79 7.88
N CYS A 637 -16.74 30.67 7.28
CA CYS A 637 -15.90 30.59 6.10
C CYS A 637 -16.11 29.31 5.31
N THR A 638 -15.57 29.28 4.10
CA THR A 638 -15.54 28.09 3.25
C THR A 638 -14.10 27.86 2.78
N ILE A 639 -13.59 26.66 2.97
CA ILE A 639 -12.24 26.26 2.52
C ILE A 639 -12.37 25.21 1.42
N ASP A 640 -11.55 25.34 0.38
CA ASP A 640 -11.45 24.36 -0.71
C ASP A 640 -10.57 23.19 -0.27
N THR A 641 -11.01 21.98 -0.53
CA THR A 641 -10.29 20.75 -0.21
C THR A 641 -9.24 20.38 -1.25
N CYS A 642 -9.12 21.14 -2.33
CA CYS A 642 -8.18 20.87 -3.41
C CYS A 642 -8.29 19.43 -3.94
N ASN A 643 -9.52 18.95 -4.10
CA ASN A 643 -9.87 17.59 -4.55
C ASN A 643 -9.47 16.43 -3.58
N HIS A 644 -9.13 16.74 -2.34
CA HIS A 644 -8.96 15.70 -1.33
C HIS A 644 -10.32 15.17 -0.85
N VAL A 645 -10.42 13.85 -0.70
CA VAL A 645 -11.65 13.15 -0.25
C VAL A 645 -11.90 13.24 1.26
N GLY A 646 -11.02 13.90 1.99
CA GLY A 646 -11.15 14.13 3.43
C GLY A 646 -9.83 14.60 4.04
N GLY A 647 -9.88 14.92 5.32
CA GLY A 647 -8.71 15.41 6.03
C GLY A 647 -9.02 15.78 7.48
N ILE A 648 -8.13 16.58 8.06
CA ILE A 648 -8.28 17.17 9.40
C ILE A 648 -8.39 18.67 9.22
N VAL A 649 -9.52 19.26 9.62
CA VAL A 649 -9.69 20.71 9.69
C VAL A 649 -9.30 21.17 11.09
N ARG A 650 -8.34 22.08 11.15
CA ARG A 650 -7.99 22.84 12.34
C ARG A 650 -8.64 24.22 12.25
N VAL A 651 -9.45 24.58 13.22
CA VAL A 651 -10.13 25.87 13.32
C VAL A 651 -9.59 26.61 14.52
N SER A 652 -9.06 27.79 14.31
CA SER A 652 -8.58 28.70 15.37
C SER A 652 -9.57 29.83 15.57
N PHE A 653 -9.80 30.23 16.82
CA PHE A 653 -10.74 31.28 17.20
C PHE A 653 -10.01 32.57 17.60
N ALA A 654 -10.69 33.70 17.47
CA ALA A 654 -10.12 35.00 17.78
C ALA A 654 -9.79 35.18 19.29
N ASP A 655 -10.41 34.39 20.14
CA ASP A 655 -10.19 34.35 21.60
C ASP A 655 -8.98 33.47 22.02
N GLY A 656 -8.29 32.87 21.05
CA GLY A 656 -7.08 32.08 21.27
C GLY A 656 -7.28 30.57 21.38
N GLY A 657 -8.51 30.07 21.27
CA GLY A 657 -8.83 28.63 21.23
C GLY A 657 -8.61 28.02 19.82
N SER A 658 -8.43 26.70 19.74
CA SER A 658 -8.51 25.98 18.47
C SER A 658 -9.19 24.62 18.63
N LEU A 659 -9.80 24.12 17.55
CA LEU A 659 -10.46 22.82 17.49
C LEU A 659 -10.01 22.10 16.22
N CYS A 660 -9.78 20.79 16.34
CA CYS A 660 -9.53 19.91 15.19
C CYS A 660 -10.71 18.97 14.97
N ARG A 661 -11.12 18.78 13.74
CA ARG A 661 -12.16 17.84 13.35
C ARG A 661 -11.72 17.05 12.11
N LYS A 662 -11.91 15.75 12.18
CA LYS A 662 -11.80 14.90 11.00
C LYS A 662 -13.02 15.11 10.11
N ILE A 663 -12.79 15.35 8.83
CA ILE A 663 -13.84 15.45 7.82
C ILE A 663 -13.68 14.35 6.80
N LEU A 664 -14.79 13.85 6.32
CA LEU A 664 -14.88 12.99 5.13
C LEU A 664 -15.80 13.74 4.17
N LEU A 665 -15.33 13.88 2.96
CA LEU A 665 -16.10 14.50 1.89
C LEU A 665 -16.87 13.40 1.19
N SER A 666 -18.17 13.49 1.16
CA SER A 666 -18.96 12.70 0.22
C SER A 666 -18.65 13.18 -1.18
N GLN A 667 -18.15 12.30 -2.04
CA GLN A 667 -18.10 12.56 -3.48
C GLN A 667 -19.48 12.77 -4.05
#